data_ea4db79da4b6c9f7a103b6136e518ec7
#
_entry.id   ea4db79da4b6c9f7a103b6136e518ec7
#
_cell.length_a   1.000
_cell.length_b   1.000
_cell.length_c   1.000
_cell.angle_alpha   90.00
_cell.angle_beta   90.00
_cell.angle_gamma   90.00
#
_symmetry.space_group_name_H-M   'P 1'
#
loop_
_entity.id
_entity.type
_entity.pdbx_description
1 polymer ?
#
loop_
_entity_poly.entity_id
_entity_poly.type
_entity_poly.pdbx_seq_one_letter_code
_entity_poly.pdbx_strand_id
1 'polypeptide(L)'
;MTGPTEGHAEDNGRVFQSGGDQHITEHHHHGDGWTAGAGTAPDSVRRPAVGRPPVVLRDRVELLGRLQAALQDGGVNQVYVLYGLGGCGKTAVASEVFRFATTEGDRIGLWVNASDLISLRAGMLAVAADRGASEGELTAARSGLRAAADLVWERLDRSGQPWLLVIDNADDPAILRDGGWLRTSPRGTTVVTTRHVAAHWWPGAELHHVGVLPREDAARVLCDLAPESGPVEEAAAVADRLGRLPLALTLAGGYLAHQVIAPWSMAEYGRALDRGTAVDAIELLDQGAEYGSGHDSRHLASSTWELSLDALRTHGLSEATNLIRLLACWSHDPLPLNLLAGEAIDAVLPRARVEMALRGLLDHSLTRLVPGPPRCVRTHGVLLDSIARSTPADQRDPLVRAAAELIGTVLPDVTQAWAREDPPLAQFAPHTRALLRRAGQWTEAGPTTVARVMGCALRLVVALHRAGDYTSALSVAQDAIECGTRLLGANHPAVIVVRQRVGRALYRLGRYEEAEAAHRLVLADCAAAFGADDVETLESCMGLSAVLFWALDQKEEAVTLVQRAVEGRTATLGGAHPSTLLARANLLEYTVAQELDPTAGPELLADCRSAVGPGHPITLAVELNYAFALIVSGHQRQALPLLRDAVPAFERAYGPDHPKTLAAHSLLSRALGELGLHEEAVAQAELVADARARVLGPEHPWTAWSLKRLAERRREGRTEP
;
A
#
# COMPACT_ATOMS: atom_id res chain seq x y z
N MET A 1 33.03 -13.78 32.80
CA MET A 1 32.29 -12.56 33.18
C MET A 1 32.41 -11.61 32.00
N THR A 2 31.43 -11.65 31.12
CA THR A 2 31.31 -10.69 30.01
C THR A 2 30.24 -9.71 30.44
N GLY A 3 30.64 -8.44 30.65
CA GLY A 3 29.71 -7.37 31.02
C GLY A 3 28.72 -7.04 29.89
N PRO A 4 27.60 -6.39 30.21
CA PRO A 4 26.63 -6.02 29.21
C PRO A 4 27.23 -5.03 28.22
N THR A 5 27.09 -5.32 26.94
CA THR A 5 27.38 -4.39 25.85
C THR A 5 26.16 -3.54 25.61
N GLU A 6 26.22 -2.28 26.04
CA GLU A 6 25.19 -1.28 25.68
C GLU A 6 25.40 -0.84 24.23
N GLY A 7 24.38 -1.01 23.41
CA GLY A 7 24.32 -0.49 22.06
C GLY A 7 23.36 0.68 22.00
N HIS A 8 23.81 1.82 21.49
CA HIS A 8 22.95 2.97 21.22
C HIS A 8 22.68 3.04 19.72
N ALA A 9 21.40 3.27 19.34
CA ALA A 9 21.04 3.64 17.99
C ALA A 9 20.53 5.08 17.98
N GLU A 10 21.15 5.93 17.19
CA GLU A 10 20.64 7.26 16.86
C GLU A 10 19.86 7.18 15.55
N ASP A 11 18.73 7.89 15.47
CA ASP A 11 17.89 8.06 14.29
C ASP A 11 17.47 6.78 13.54
N ASN A 12 16.38 6.12 13.97
CA ASN A 12 15.77 4.96 13.30
C ASN A 12 16.66 3.72 13.13
N GLY A 13 17.80 3.67 13.77
CA GLY A 13 18.66 2.48 13.84
C GLY A 13 18.05 1.37 14.69
N ARG A 14 18.14 0.11 14.24
CA ARG A 14 17.74 -1.05 15.01
C ARG A 14 18.94 -1.54 15.83
N VAL A 15 18.78 -1.59 17.15
CA VAL A 15 19.80 -2.17 18.04
C VAL A 15 19.44 -3.63 18.28
N PHE A 16 20.36 -4.52 17.92
CA PHE A 16 20.27 -5.93 18.27
C PHE A 16 21.35 -6.21 19.32
N GLN A 17 20.93 -6.45 20.57
CA GLN A 17 21.83 -6.84 21.63
C GLN A 17 21.76 -8.36 21.83
N SER A 18 22.88 -9.06 21.76
CA SER A 18 22.96 -10.42 22.22
C SER A 18 24.35 -10.77 22.75
N GLY A 19 24.37 -11.41 23.90
CA GLY A 19 25.58 -12.01 24.50
C GLY A 19 25.90 -13.41 23.97
N GLY A 20 25.20 -13.92 22.98
CA GLY A 20 25.33 -15.25 22.40
C GLY A 20 24.87 -15.31 20.95
N ASP A 21 24.81 -16.53 20.41
CA ASP A 21 24.32 -16.78 19.04
C ASP A 21 22.84 -16.42 18.94
N GLN A 22 22.54 -15.26 18.36
CA GLN A 22 21.16 -14.91 18.00
C GLN A 22 20.78 -15.65 16.74
N HIS A 23 19.94 -16.68 16.89
CA HIS A 23 19.09 -17.13 15.80
C HIS A 23 17.86 -16.23 15.79
N ILE A 24 17.87 -15.23 14.91
CA ILE A 24 16.69 -14.48 14.61
C ILE A 24 15.84 -15.36 13.70
N THR A 25 15.14 -16.29 14.29
CA THR A 25 14.02 -16.94 13.64
C THR A 25 12.94 -15.88 13.60
N GLU A 26 12.75 -15.26 12.46
CA GLU A 26 11.61 -14.40 12.26
C GLU A 26 10.37 -15.28 12.44
N HIS A 27 9.71 -15.19 13.61
CA HIS A 27 8.40 -15.77 13.78
C HIS A 27 7.45 -14.99 12.86
N HIS A 28 7.38 -15.49 11.67
CA HIS A 28 6.21 -15.21 10.89
C HIS A 28 5.08 -15.97 11.57
N HIS A 29 4.20 -15.28 12.29
CA HIS A 29 2.84 -15.74 12.33
C HIS A 29 2.48 -15.94 10.85
N HIS A 30 2.47 -17.20 10.43
CA HIS A 30 2.22 -17.55 9.05
C HIS A 30 0.80 -17.14 8.70
N GLY A 31 0.69 -15.94 8.18
CA GLY A 31 -0.01 -15.71 6.98
C GLY A 31 1.03 -16.00 5.89
N ASP A 32 0.90 -17.08 5.26
CA ASP A 32 1.06 -17.34 3.85
C ASP A 32 2.45 -17.26 3.24
N GLY A 33 2.80 -18.42 2.73
CA GLY A 33 3.93 -18.60 1.85
C GLY A 33 3.80 -17.73 0.60
N TRP A 34 4.78 -16.88 0.43
CA TRP A 34 5.13 -16.36 -0.85
C TRP A 34 5.70 -17.53 -1.66
N THR A 35 4.83 -18.23 -2.39
CA THR A 35 5.31 -18.91 -3.56
C THR A 35 5.64 -17.78 -4.54
N ALA A 36 6.86 -17.79 -5.10
CA ALA A 36 7.15 -17.08 -6.32
C ALA A 36 6.20 -17.64 -7.39
N GLY A 37 4.94 -17.22 -7.35
CA GLY A 37 3.98 -17.43 -8.42
C GLY A 37 4.56 -16.72 -9.62
N ALA A 38 4.51 -17.36 -10.77
CA ALA A 38 4.85 -16.79 -12.05
C ALA A 38 4.21 -15.40 -12.12
N GLY A 39 5.04 -14.36 -12.10
CA GLY A 39 4.67 -13.02 -11.76
C GLY A 39 3.43 -12.51 -12.46
N THR A 40 2.49 -12.04 -11.67
CA THR A 40 1.74 -10.87 -12.10
C THR A 40 2.80 -9.82 -12.39
N ALA A 41 2.90 -9.40 -13.65
CA ALA A 41 3.84 -8.36 -14.04
C ALA A 41 3.65 -7.19 -13.06
N PRO A 42 4.73 -6.65 -12.46
CA PRO A 42 4.61 -5.54 -11.53
C PRO A 42 3.81 -4.43 -12.20
N ASP A 43 2.96 -3.72 -11.43
CA ASP A 43 2.20 -2.58 -11.94
C ASP A 43 3.13 -1.73 -12.80
N SER A 44 2.79 -1.60 -14.08
CA SER A 44 3.73 -1.03 -15.04
C SER A 44 3.98 0.43 -14.75
N VAL A 45 5.04 0.73 -14.00
CA VAL A 45 5.53 2.11 -13.80
C VAL A 45 5.97 2.78 -15.11
N ARG A 46 6.07 2.01 -16.19
CA ARG A 46 6.41 2.50 -17.54
C ARG A 46 5.22 3.08 -18.30
N ARG A 47 4.00 2.80 -17.86
CA ARG A 47 2.76 3.23 -18.52
C ARG A 47 1.87 3.94 -17.51
N PRO A 48 1.80 5.29 -17.56
CA PRO A 48 0.97 6.02 -16.61
C PRO A 48 -0.52 5.69 -16.78
N ALA A 49 -1.20 5.33 -15.68
CA ALA A 49 -2.64 5.10 -15.64
C ALA A 49 -3.43 6.42 -15.57
N VAL A 50 -3.11 7.37 -16.45
CA VAL A 50 -3.69 8.73 -16.41
C VAL A 50 -4.83 8.93 -17.41
N GLY A 51 -5.22 7.90 -18.16
CA GLY A 51 -6.19 8.00 -19.23
C GLY A 51 -5.64 8.72 -20.46
N ARG A 52 -6.49 8.93 -21.46
CA ARG A 52 -6.06 9.60 -22.72
C ARG A 52 -5.86 11.10 -22.47
N PRO A 53 -4.65 11.64 -22.71
CA PRO A 53 -4.44 13.07 -22.60
C PRO A 53 -5.30 13.82 -23.62
N PRO A 54 -5.61 15.11 -23.40
CA PRO A 54 -6.28 15.94 -24.41
C PRO A 54 -5.46 15.97 -25.70
N VAL A 55 -6.13 15.99 -26.84
CA VAL A 55 -5.48 16.00 -28.18
C VAL A 55 -4.56 17.21 -28.34
N VAL A 56 -4.92 18.34 -27.75
CA VAL A 56 -4.14 19.59 -27.76
C VAL A 56 -4.09 20.16 -26.35
N LEU A 57 -2.87 20.31 -25.80
CA LEU A 57 -2.60 21.05 -24.57
C LEU A 57 -2.45 22.54 -24.92
N ARG A 58 -3.50 23.35 -24.64
CA ARG A 58 -3.49 24.77 -24.89
C ARG A 58 -2.83 25.55 -23.75
N ASP A 59 -2.21 26.70 -24.06
CA ASP A 59 -1.55 27.61 -23.10
C ASP A 59 -0.51 26.91 -22.19
N ARG A 60 0.21 25.92 -22.71
CA ARG A 60 1.28 25.23 -21.95
C ARG A 60 2.61 25.21 -22.73
N VAL A 61 2.67 25.90 -23.88
CA VAL A 61 3.82 25.84 -24.80
C VAL A 61 5.10 26.32 -24.11
N GLU A 62 5.03 27.43 -23.38
CA GLU A 62 6.22 27.98 -22.69
C GLU A 62 6.70 27.08 -21.55
N LEU A 63 5.76 26.57 -20.72
CA LEU A 63 6.09 25.65 -19.64
C LEU A 63 6.65 24.32 -20.17
N LEU A 64 5.98 23.75 -21.17
CA LEU A 64 6.45 22.53 -21.82
C LEU A 64 7.81 22.73 -22.47
N GLY A 65 7.99 23.84 -23.20
CA GLY A 65 9.28 24.19 -23.85
C GLY A 65 10.42 24.28 -22.83
N ARG A 66 10.20 24.90 -21.68
CA ARG A 66 11.21 24.96 -20.59
C ARG A 66 11.54 23.57 -20.04
N LEU A 67 10.53 22.75 -19.72
CA LEU A 67 10.74 21.40 -19.18
C LEU A 67 11.39 20.46 -20.21
N GLN A 68 11.01 20.58 -21.49
CA GLN A 68 11.59 19.81 -22.58
C GLN A 68 13.04 20.20 -22.84
N ALA A 69 13.36 21.51 -22.89
CA ALA A 69 14.71 21.99 -23.01
C ALA A 69 15.61 21.51 -21.86
N ALA A 70 15.11 21.60 -20.63
CA ALA A 70 15.83 21.10 -19.47
C ALA A 70 16.12 19.58 -19.55
N LEU A 71 15.23 18.79 -20.15
CA LEU A 71 15.47 17.38 -20.39
C LEU A 71 16.46 17.10 -21.51
N GLN A 72 16.51 17.97 -22.57
CA GLN A 72 17.43 17.85 -23.71
C GLN A 72 18.85 18.24 -23.33
N ASP A 73 19.05 19.32 -22.58
CA ASP A 73 20.35 19.86 -22.18
C ASP A 73 21.12 19.01 -21.15
N GLY A 74 20.76 17.73 -21.05
CA GLY A 74 21.35 16.83 -20.08
C GLY A 74 20.85 17.06 -18.63
N GLY A 75 19.72 17.72 -18.47
CA GLY A 75 19.08 18.04 -17.20
C GLY A 75 18.91 16.82 -16.32
N VAL A 76 19.91 16.58 -15.50
CA VAL A 76 19.96 15.55 -14.46
C VAL A 76 20.11 16.27 -13.12
N ASN A 77 19.82 15.57 -12.05
CA ASN A 77 19.95 16.12 -10.69
C ASN A 77 18.97 17.26 -10.39
N GLN A 78 17.79 17.28 -11.05
CA GLN A 78 16.77 18.31 -10.89
C GLN A 78 15.42 17.71 -10.44
N VAL A 79 14.72 18.48 -9.61
CA VAL A 79 13.34 18.22 -9.22
C VAL A 79 12.48 19.40 -9.66
N TYR A 80 11.49 19.13 -10.48
CA TYR A 80 10.48 20.11 -10.91
C TYR A 80 9.16 19.84 -10.22
N VAL A 81 8.54 20.87 -9.65
CA VAL A 81 7.26 20.75 -8.96
C VAL A 81 6.19 21.53 -9.72
N LEU A 82 5.26 20.82 -10.31
CA LEU A 82 4.07 21.39 -10.95
C LEU A 82 2.97 21.58 -9.90
N TYR A 83 2.72 22.81 -9.51
CA TYR A 83 1.72 23.11 -8.48
C TYR A 83 0.57 23.95 -9.04
N GLY A 84 -0.60 23.88 -8.41
CA GLY A 84 -1.78 24.65 -8.78
C GLY A 84 -3.08 23.98 -8.37
N LEU A 85 -4.20 24.59 -8.70
CA LEU A 85 -5.56 24.13 -8.34
C LEU A 85 -5.87 22.72 -8.83
N GLY A 86 -6.81 22.04 -8.14
CA GLY A 86 -7.36 20.78 -8.62
C GLY A 86 -8.07 21.00 -9.98
N GLY A 87 -7.75 20.17 -10.98
CA GLY A 87 -8.37 20.28 -12.31
C GLY A 87 -7.72 21.28 -13.26
N CYS A 88 -6.62 21.99 -12.90
CA CYS A 88 -5.94 22.93 -13.77
C CYS A 88 -5.05 22.28 -14.84
N GLY A 89 -4.87 20.94 -14.81
CA GLY A 89 -4.14 20.20 -15.85
C GLY A 89 -2.71 19.82 -15.51
N LYS A 90 -2.27 19.81 -14.25
CA LYS A 90 -0.91 19.41 -13.81
C LYS A 90 -0.52 18.02 -14.32
N THR A 91 -1.37 17.02 -14.09
CA THR A 91 -1.15 15.64 -14.57
C THR A 91 -1.07 15.59 -16.11
N ALA A 92 -1.83 16.42 -16.82
CA ALA A 92 -1.78 16.49 -18.28
C ALA A 92 -0.42 17.06 -18.78
N VAL A 93 0.09 18.10 -18.13
CA VAL A 93 1.45 18.65 -18.41
C VAL A 93 2.51 17.59 -18.11
N ALA A 94 2.45 16.94 -16.94
CA ALA A 94 3.40 15.87 -16.57
C ALA A 94 3.35 14.70 -17.56
N SER A 95 2.15 14.33 -18.07
CA SER A 95 1.98 13.28 -19.08
C SER A 95 2.62 13.63 -20.42
N GLU A 96 2.54 14.89 -20.84
CA GLU A 96 3.17 15.35 -22.08
C GLU A 96 4.71 15.41 -21.94
N VAL A 97 5.22 15.87 -20.80
CA VAL A 97 6.65 15.80 -20.48
C VAL A 97 7.15 14.36 -20.46
N PHE A 98 6.37 13.45 -19.89
CA PHE A 98 6.68 12.02 -19.87
C PHE A 98 6.71 11.42 -21.29
N ARG A 99 5.71 11.73 -22.12
CA ARG A 99 5.66 11.30 -23.52
C ARG A 99 6.90 11.80 -24.27
N PHE A 100 7.21 13.09 -24.16
CA PHE A 100 8.39 13.68 -24.80
C PHE A 100 9.67 12.97 -24.35
N ALA A 101 9.87 12.78 -23.06
CA ALA A 101 11.07 12.14 -22.51
C ALA A 101 11.27 10.71 -23.05
N THR A 102 10.16 9.98 -23.24
CA THR A 102 10.20 8.57 -23.67
C THR A 102 10.24 8.37 -25.17
N THR A 103 9.72 9.33 -25.98
CA THR A 103 9.66 9.19 -27.44
C THR A 103 10.75 9.97 -28.15
N GLU A 104 11.15 11.11 -27.63
CA GLU A 104 12.08 12.04 -28.26
C GLU A 104 13.38 12.23 -27.44
N GLY A 105 13.29 12.09 -26.11
CA GLY A 105 14.38 12.36 -25.18
C GLY A 105 15.26 11.14 -24.83
N ASP A 106 15.02 9.97 -25.41
CA ASP A 106 15.74 8.69 -25.13
C ASP A 106 15.91 8.40 -23.63
N ARG A 107 14.89 8.74 -22.83
CA ARG A 107 14.88 8.52 -21.38
C ARG A 107 13.92 7.41 -21.00
N ILE A 108 14.28 6.73 -19.94
CA ILE A 108 13.37 5.78 -19.28
C ILE A 108 12.31 6.59 -18.52
N GLY A 109 11.05 6.46 -18.92
CA GLY A 109 9.93 7.06 -18.20
C GLY A 109 9.45 6.13 -17.08
N LEU A 110 9.30 6.69 -15.88
CA LEU A 110 8.81 6.02 -14.67
C LEU A 110 7.70 6.89 -14.07
N TRP A 111 6.55 6.29 -13.76
CA TRP A 111 5.40 7.00 -13.23
C TRP A 111 4.89 6.36 -11.94
N VAL A 112 4.78 7.16 -10.89
CA VAL A 112 4.34 6.73 -9.57
C VAL A 112 3.21 7.64 -9.09
N ASN A 113 2.15 7.05 -8.54
CA ASN A 113 1.07 7.79 -7.89
C ASN A 113 1.40 7.99 -6.40
N ALA A 114 1.30 9.23 -5.93
CA ALA A 114 1.58 9.63 -4.55
C ALA A 114 0.32 10.17 -3.84
N SER A 115 -0.86 9.67 -4.21
CA SER A 115 -2.12 10.07 -3.57
C SER A 115 -2.19 9.65 -2.09
N ASP A 116 -1.46 8.61 -1.72
CA ASP A 116 -1.28 8.12 -0.35
C ASP A 116 0.06 7.36 -0.20
N LEU A 117 0.46 7.12 1.06
CA LEU A 117 1.73 6.46 1.38
C LEU A 117 1.86 5.06 0.79
N ILE A 118 0.77 4.29 0.71
CA ILE A 118 0.80 2.90 0.23
C ILE A 118 1.01 2.87 -1.27
N SER A 119 0.28 3.71 -2.02
CA SER A 119 0.42 3.85 -3.47
C SER A 119 1.82 4.34 -3.84
N LEU A 120 2.33 5.36 -3.13
CA LEU A 120 3.70 5.85 -3.31
C LEU A 120 4.72 4.74 -3.07
N ARG A 121 4.65 4.07 -1.92
CA ARG A 121 5.61 3.03 -1.54
C ARG A 121 5.60 1.85 -2.53
N ALA A 122 4.42 1.37 -2.90
CA ALA A 122 4.28 0.30 -3.87
C ALA A 122 4.83 0.70 -5.26
N GLY A 123 4.49 1.90 -5.74
CA GLY A 123 5.00 2.42 -7.01
C GLY A 123 6.51 2.60 -7.01
N MET A 124 7.09 3.13 -5.92
CA MET A 124 8.55 3.30 -5.81
C MET A 124 9.27 1.95 -5.75
N LEU A 125 8.74 0.95 -5.06
CA LEU A 125 9.30 -0.41 -5.07
C LEU A 125 9.17 -1.07 -6.45
N ALA A 126 8.08 -0.81 -7.19
CA ALA A 126 7.97 -1.24 -8.58
C ALA A 126 9.00 -0.55 -9.49
N VAL A 127 9.38 0.71 -9.23
CA VAL A 127 10.51 1.39 -9.88
C VAL A 127 11.82 0.64 -9.58
N ALA A 128 12.08 0.24 -8.34
CA ALA A 128 13.27 -0.53 -8.00
C ALA A 128 13.29 -1.89 -8.72
N ALA A 129 12.16 -2.58 -8.80
CA ALA A 129 12.01 -3.83 -9.53
C ALA A 129 12.31 -3.65 -11.02
N ASP A 130 11.72 -2.62 -11.66
CA ASP A 130 11.98 -2.25 -13.05
C ASP A 130 13.47 -1.91 -13.30
N ARG A 131 14.17 -1.39 -12.30
CA ARG A 131 15.59 -1.08 -12.32
C ARG A 131 16.48 -2.24 -11.87
N GLY A 132 15.94 -3.47 -11.80
CA GLY A 132 16.69 -4.70 -11.57
C GLY A 132 16.95 -5.00 -10.10
N ALA A 133 16.13 -4.53 -9.16
CA ALA A 133 16.15 -5.03 -7.81
C ALA A 133 15.66 -6.49 -7.77
N SER A 134 16.37 -7.34 -7.04
CA SER A 134 15.98 -8.73 -6.83
C SER A 134 14.78 -8.84 -5.90
N GLU A 135 14.06 -9.97 -5.97
CA GLU A 135 12.90 -10.19 -5.09
C GLU A 135 13.30 -10.21 -3.61
N GLY A 136 14.49 -10.70 -3.29
CA GLY A 136 15.04 -10.64 -1.93
C GLY A 136 15.21 -9.20 -1.43
N GLU A 137 15.73 -8.30 -2.26
CA GLU A 137 15.88 -6.88 -1.92
C GLU A 137 14.53 -6.19 -1.74
N LEU A 138 13.57 -6.50 -2.62
CA LEU A 138 12.20 -5.97 -2.52
C LEU A 138 11.52 -6.47 -1.24
N THR A 139 11.68 -7.75 -0.91
CA THR A 139 11.17 -8.33 0.34
C THR A 139 11.81 -7.67 1.56
N ALA A 140 13.12 -7.47 1.56
CA ALA A 140 13.83 -6.78 2.63
C ALA A 140 13.34 -5.32 2.79
N ALA A 141 13.11 -4.62 1.68
CA ALA A 141 12.59 -3.26 1.69
C ALA A 141 11.13 -3.20 2.16
N ARG A 142 10.27 -4.15 1.75
CA ARG A 142 8.88 -4.25 2.21
C ARG A 142 8.82 -4.50 3.71
N SER A 143 9.61 -5.45 4.20
CA SER A 143 9.64 -5.84 5.61
C SER A 143 10.37 -4.84 6.51
N GLY A 144 10.93 -3.76 5.95
CA GLY A 144 11.65 -2.75 6.69
C GLY A 144 13.04 -3.19 7.19
N LEU A 145 13.54 -4.33 6.74
CA LEU A 145 14.93 -4.77 6.97
C LEU A 145 15.95 -3.89 6.20
N ARG A 146 15.48 -3.25 5.13
CA ARG A 146 16.22 -2.27 4.34
C ARG A 146 15.37 -1.04 4.12
N ALA A 147 15.95 0.16 4.18
CA ALA A 147 15.25 1.37 3.84
C ALA A 147 14.79 1.33 2.37
N ALA A 148 13.47 1.35 2.15
CA ALA A 148 12.93 1.21 0.81
C ALA A 148 13.34 2.36 -0.13
N ALA A 149 13.42 3.60 0.37
CA ALA A 149 13.89 4.73 -0.40
C ALA A 149 15.35 4.55 -0.84
N ASP A 150 16.23 4.03 0.04
CA ASP A 150 17.64 3.80 -0.30
C ASP A 150 17.78 2.77 -1.42
N LEU A 151 17.04 1.67 -1.37
CA LEU A 151 17.02 0.68 -2.44
C LEU A 151 16.62 1.31 -3.78
N VAL A 152 15.54 2.10 -3.79
CA VAL A 152 15.03 2.73 -5.02
C VAL A 152 16.06 3.68 -5.62
N TRP A 153 16.61 4.58 -4.79
CA TRP A 153 17.57 5.58 -5.27
C TRP A 153 18.89 4.96 -5.69
N GLU A 154 19.36 3.92 -5.00
CA GLU A 154 20.54 3.15 -5.43
C GLU A 154 20.34 2.52 -6.82
N ARG A 155 19.15 1.98 -7.09
CA ARG A 155 18.81 1.40 -8.40
C ARG A 155 18.68 2.47 -9.49
N LEU A 156 18.11 3.62 -9.18
CA LEU A 156 18.03 4.76 -10.08
C LEU A 156 19.41 5.36 -10.41
N ASP A 157 20.27 5.50 -9.41
CA ASP A 157 21.63 6.04 -9.57
C ASP A 157 22.54 5.12 -10.40
N ARG A 158 22.32 3.81 -10.33
CA ARG A 158 23.02 2.79 -11.12
C ARG A 158 22.44 2.57 -12.51
N SER A 159 21.38 3.29 -12.88
CA SER A 159 20.74 3.14 -14.20
C SER A 159 21.74 3.43 -15.32
N GLY A 160 21.83 2.53 -16.31
CA GLY A 160 22.68 2.72 -17.49
C GLY A 160 22.16 3.78 -18.46
N GLN A 161 20.85 4.08 -18.43
CA GLN A 161 20.19 5.10 -19.23
C GLN A 161 19.64 6.23 -18.36
N PRO A 162 19.60 7.48 -18.85
CA PRO A 162 18.91 8.56 -18.17
C PRO A 162 17.42 8.23 -17.97
N TRP A 163 16.82 8.76 -16.91
CA TRP A 163 15.42 8.50 -16.60
C TRP A 163 14.65 9.79 -16.25
N LEU A 164 13.34 9.72 -16.39
CA LEU A 164 12.38 10.68 -15.87
C LEU A 164 11.44 9.96 -14.91
N LEU A 165 11.41 10.39 -13.66
CA LEU A 165 10.46 9.93 -12.65
C LEU A 165 9.35 10.96 -12.45
N VAL A 166 8.12 10.59 -12.72
CA VAL A 166 6.95 11.41 -12.39
C VAL A 166 6.31 10.88 -11.11
N ILE A 167 6.15 11.74 -10.12
CA ILE A 167 5.44 11.51 -8.87
C ILE A 167 4.16 12.33 -8.92
N ASP A 168 3.05 11.68 -9.28
CA ASP A 168 1.76 12.34 -9.51
C ASP A 168 0.88 12.35 -8.26
N ASN A 169 0.11 13.41 -8.06
CA ASN A 169 -0.82 13.59 -6.94
C ASN A 169 -0.18 13.66 -5.54
N ALA A 170 1.00 14.24 -5.40
CA ALA A 170 1.67 14.43 -4.11
C ALA A 170 1.03 15.58 -3.31
N ASP A 171 -0.27 15.44 -3.02
CA ASP A 171 -1.06 16.46 -2.32
C ASP A 171 -0.86 16.43 -0.79
N ASP A 172 -0.20 15.40 -0.26
CA ASP A 172 0.38 15.35 1.08
C ASP A 172 1.90 15.24 0.97
N PRO A 173 2.65 16.37 0.95
CA PRO A 173 4.09 16.34 0.76
C PRO A 173 4.85 15.72 1.94
N ALA A 174 4.21 15.56 3.12
CA ALA A 174 4.83 14.91 4.27
C ALA A 174 5.22 13.46 3.96
N ILE A 175 4.40 12.72 3.20
CA ILE A 175 4.69 11.33 2.83
C ILE A 175 5.97 11.17 1.99
N LEU A 176 6.33 12.20 1.22
CA LEU A 176 7.57 12.21 0.43
C LEU A 176 8.79 12.50 1.31
N ARG A 177 8.67 13.47 2.22
CA ARG A 177 9.75 13.90 3.10
C ARG A 177 10.06 12.87 4.16
N ASP A 178 9.04 12.43 4.90
CA ASP A 178 9.20 11.52 6.05
C ASP A 178 9.71 10.14 5.63
N GLY A 179 9.41 9.70 4.40
CA GLY A 179 9.96 8.48 3.81
C GLY A 179 11.29 8.64 3.07
N GLY A 180 11.82 9.87 2.94
CA GLY A 180 13.05 10.14 2.16
C GLY A 180 12.91 9.83 0.68
N TRP A 181 11.68 9.92 0.13
CA TRP A 181 11.37 9.53 -1.24
C TRP A 181 11.75 10.55 -2.30
N LEU A 182 11.93 11.82 -1.92
CA LEU A 182 12.32 12.88 -2.84
C LEU A 182 13.82 13.16 -2.71
N ARG A 183 14.59 12.76 -3.70
CA ARG A 183 16.04 12.97 -3.79
C ARG A 183 16.40 13.43 -5.21
N THR A 184 17.61 13.93 -5.37
CA THR A 184 18.21 14.24 -6.67
C THR A 184 19.15 13.12 -7.10
N SER A 185 19.35 12.94 -8.41
CA SER A 185 20.23 11.92 -8.97
C SER A 185 20.98 12.46 -10.19
N PRO A 186 22.28 12.18 -10.33
CA PRO A 186 23.02 12.58 -11.52
C PRO A 186 22.59 11.80 -12.78
N ARG A 187 21.66 10.86 -12.66
CA ARG A 187 21.19 10.02 -13.77
C ARG A 187 19.80 10.38 -14.26
N GLY A 188 19.07 11.27 -13.57
CA GLY A 188 17.71 11.54 -13.96
C GLY A 188 17.10 12.81 -13.38
N THR A 189 15.86 13.00 -13.75
CA THR A 189 15.04 14.16 -13.40
C THR A 189 13.75 13.68 -12.77
N THR A 190 13.29 14.37 -11.71
CA THR A 190 12.01 14.09 -11.06
C THR A 190 11.02 15.23 -11.35
N VAL A 191 9.79 14.88 -11.71
CA VAL A 191 8.66 15.81 -11.85
C VAL A 191 7.59 15.42 -10.84
N VAL A 192 7.19 16.36 -10.00
CA VAL A 192 6.17 16.16 -8.97
C VAL A 192 4.94 16.98 -9.32
N THR A 193 3.73 16.42 -9.20
CA THR A 193 2.50 17.20 -9.27
C THR A 193 1.84 17.30 -7.91
N THR A 194 1.41 18.51 -7.53
CA THR A 194 0.83 18.78 -6.20
C THR A 194 -0.12 19.97 -6.20
N ARG A 195 -0.95 20.07 -5.16
CA ARG A 195 -1.73 21.28 -4.85
C ARG A 195 -0.99 22.21 -3.87
N HIS A 196 0.08 21.74 -3.23
CA HIS A 196 0.83 22.51 -2.24
C HIS A 196 1.91 23.38 -2.85
N VAL A 197 1.86 24.70 -2.55
CA VAL A 197 2.79 25.72 -3.06
C VAL A 197 3.92 26.06 -2.09
N ALA A 198 3.78 25.74 -0.80
CA ALA A 198 4.72 26.16 0.23
C ALA A 198 6.13 25.61 -0.04
N ALA A 199 7.07 26.51 -0.35
CA ALA A 199 8.43 26.16 -0.80
C ALA A 199 9.23 25.33 0.23
N HIS A 200 8.91 25.43 1.51
CA HIS A 200 9.59 24.65 2.56
C HIS A 200 9.39 23.14 2.43
N TRP A 201 8.35 22.70 1.70
CA TRP A 201 8.13 21.29 1.39
C TRP A 201 9.02 20.76 0.27
N TRP A 202 9.58 21.67 -0.56
CA TRP A 202 10.26 21.34 -1.80
C TRP A 202 11.69 21.91 -1.83
N PRO A 203 12.56 21.54 -0.87
CA PRO A 203 13.91 22.10 -0.79
C PRO A 203 14.70 21.75 -2.06
N GLY A 204 15.27 22.77 -2.71
CA GLY A 204 16.08 22.61 -3.91
C GLY A 204 15.32 22.29 -5.19
N ALA A 205 13.99 22.26 -5.18
CA ALA A 205 13.16 22.04 -6.35
C ALA A 205 12.82 23.35 -7.07
N GLU A 206 12.65 23.28 -8.39
CA GLU A 206 12.13 24.37 -9.21
C GLU A 206 10.60 24.29 -9.28
N LEU A 207 9.91 25.35 -8.83
CA LEU A 207 8.45 25.38 -8.72
C LEU A 207 7.82 26.04 -9.94
N HIS A 208 6.90 25.32 -10.62
CA HIS A 208 6.17 25.82 -11.78
C HIS A 208 4.68 25.88 -11.49
N HIS A 209 4.11 27.06 -11.54
CA HIS A 209 2.67 27.25 -11.39
C HIS A 209 1.92 26.81 -12.65
N VAL A 210 0.96 25.92 -12.49
CA VAL A 210 0.00 25.52 -13.52
C VAL A 210 -1.33 26.19 -13.21
N GLY A 211 -1.58 27.34 -13.84
CA GLY A 211 -2.78 28.15 -13.65
C GLY A 211 -3.97 27.69 -14.48
N VAL A 212 -5.07 28.46 -14.41
CA VAL A 212 -6.22 28.34 -15.31
C VAL A 212 -5.82 28.79 -16.73
N LEU A 213 -6.61 28.44 -17.72
CA LEU A 213 -6.33 28.83 -19.12
C LEU A 213 -6.58 30.32 -19.35
N PRO A 214 -5.87 30.97 -20.28
CA PRO A 214 -6.26 32.24 -20.86
C PRO A 214 -7.66 32.14 -21.49
N ARG A 215 -8.34 33.27 -21.55
CA ARG A 215 -9.74 33.35 -22.03
C ARG A 215 -9.91 32.76 -23.44
N GLU A 216 -9.00 33.07 -24.33
CA GLU A 216 -9.08 32.59 -25.73
C GLU A 216 -8.83 31.08 -25.83
N ASP A 217 -7.84 30.57 -25.12
CA ASP A 217 -7.55 29.12 -25.09
C ASP A 217 -8.65 28.32 -24.42
N ALA A 218 -9.23 28.83 -23.34
CA ALA A 218 -10.38 28.25 -22.68
C ALA A 218 -11.60 28.17 -23.61
N ALA A 219 -11.89 29.23 -24.39
CA ALA A 219 -12.93 29.25 -25.41
C ALA A 219 -12.68 28.22 -26.52
N ARG A 220 -11.44 28.13 -27.00
CA ARG A 220 -11.05 27.14 -28.01
C ARG A 220 -11.21 25.70 -27.51
N VAL A 221 -10.91 25.42 -26.23
CA VAL A 221 -11.14 24.07 -25.64
C VAL A 221 -12.63 23.70 -25.73
N LEU A 222 -13.53 24.62 -25.42
CA LEU A 222 -14.98 24.36 -25.54
C LEU A 222 -15.39 24.14 -27.02
N CYS A 223 -14.90 24.94 -27.93
CA CYS A 223 -15.17 24.76 -29.36
C CYS A 223 -14.59 23.45 -29.93
N ASP A 224 -13.41 23.01 -29.45
CA ASP A 224 -12.84 21.71 -29.85
C ASP A 224 -13.68 20.52 -29.34
N LEU A 225 -14.27 20.65 -28.16
CA LEU A 225 -15.08 19.59 -27.54
C LEU A 225 -16.52 19.58 -28.06
N ALA A 226 -17.09 20.75 -28.40
CA ALA A 226 -18.48 20.91 -28.85
C ALA A 226 -18.54 21.91 -30.04
N PRO A 227 -18.02 21.55 -31.21
CA PRO A 227 -17.85 22.49 -32.33
C PRO A 227 -19.16 23.02 -32.90
N GLU A 228 -20.27 22.28 -32.74
CA GLU A 228 -21.57 22.66 -33.26
C GLU A 228 -22.40 23.53 -32.29
N SER A 229 -21.90 23.78 -31.07
CA SER A 229 -22.67 24.45 -30.02
C SER A 229 -22.61 25.98 -30.03
N GLY A 230 -21.79 26.60 -30.89
CA GLY A 230 -21.76 28.05 -31.06
C GLY A 230 -20.40 28.65 -31.35
N PRO A 231 -20.36 29.99 -31.57
CA PRO A 231 -19.11 30.67 -31.88
C PRO A 231 -18.18 30.86 -30.69
N VAL A 232 -16.92 31.19 -30.97
CA VAL A 232 -15.86 31.33 -29.96
C VAL A 232 -16.16 32.43 -28.93
N GLU A 233 -16.90 33.46 -29.30
CA GLU A 233 -17.29 34.56 -28.42
C GLU A 233 -18.26 34.10 -27.34
N GLU A 234 -19.23 33.25 -27.67
CA GLU A 234 -20.14 32.62 -26.69
C GLU A 234 -19.37 31.60 -25.82
N ALA A 235 -18.50 30.81 -26.44
CA ALA A 235 -17.63 29.89 -25.70
C ALA A 235 -16.73 30.62 -24.69
N ALA A 236 -16.22 31.81 -25.05
CA ALA A 236 -15.42 32.63 -24.13
C ALA A 236 -16.24 33.13 -22.93
N ALA A 237 -17.50 33.49 -23.14
CA ALA A 237 -18.41 33.91 -22.06
C ALA A 237 -18.73 32.73 -21.10
N VAL A 238 -18.94 31.52 -21.63
CA VAL A 238 -19.13 30.30 -20.83
C VAL A 238 -17.82 29.94 -20.09
N ALA A 239 -16.66 30.02 -20.77
CA ALA A 239 -15.36 29.74 -20.16
C ALA A 239 -15.07 30.67 -18.98
N ASP A 240 -15.36 31.95 -19.07
CA ASP A 240 -15.20 32.90 -17.97
C ASP A 240 -16.08 32.53 -16.78
N ARG A 241 -17.35 32.12 -17.00
CA ARG A 241 -18.26 31.62 -15.94
C ARG A 241 -17.73 30.34 -15.29
N LEU A 242 -17.04 29.48 -16.04
CA LEU A 242 -16.41 28.26 -15.55
C LEU A 242 -15.02 28.49 -14.96
N GLY A 243 -14.63 29.75 -14.69
CA GLY A 243 -13.33 30.12 -14.13
C GLY A 243 -12.15 29.69 -14.99
N ARG A 244 -12.39 29.39 -16.27
CA ARG A 244 -11.38 28.93 -17.24
C ARG A 244 -10.60 27.70 -16.78
N LEU A 245 -11.22 26.89 -15.92
CA LEU A 245 -10.64 25.70 -15.36
C LEU A 245 -10.77 24.52 -16.35
N PRO A 246 -9.66 23.89 -16.81
CA PRO A 246 -9.70 22.79 -17.79
C PRO A 246 -10.70 21.68 -17.49
N LEU A 247 -10.81 21.27 -16.21
CA LEU A 247 -11.79 20.26 -15.80
C LEU A 247 -13.23 20.70 -16.05
N ALA A 248 -13.59 21.91 -15.65
CA ALA A 248 -14.94 22.43 -15.82
C ALA A 248 -15.29 22.62 -17.33
N LEU A 249 -14.32 23.06 -18.13
CA LEU A 249 -14.45 23.15 -19.58
C LEU A 249 -14.68 21.77 -20.23
N THR A 250 -13.94 20.73 -19.76
CA THR A 250 -14.10 19.37 -20.27
C THR A 250 -15.51 18.80 -19.95
N LEU A 251 -15.99 19.04 -18.74
CA LEU A 251 -17.34 18.62 -18.33
C LEU A 251 -18.43 19.35 -19.15
N ALA A 252 -18.30 20.67 -19.33
CA ALA A 252 -19.23 21.47 -20.12
C ALA A 252 -19.22 21.07 -21.59
N GLY A 253 -18.04 20.88 -22.18
CA GLY A 253 -17.90 20.43 -23.56
C GLY A 253 -18.49 19.03 -23.78
N GLY A 254 -18.26 18.10 -22.84
CA GLY A 254 -18.89 16.77 -22.85
C GLY A 254 -20.42 16.86 -22.80
N TYR A 255 -20.98 17.70 -21.93
CA TYR A 255 -22.44 17.95 -21.89
C TYR A 255 -22.97 18.44 -23.21
N LEU A 256 -22.37 19.50 -23.76
CA LEU A 256 -22.82 20.14 -25.02
C LEU A 256 -22.72 19.17 -26.21
N ALA A 257 -21.65 18.40 -26.31
CA ALA A 257 -21.43 17.46 -27.41
C ALA A 257 -22.48 16.31 -27.45
N HIS A 258 -23.05 15.94 -26.31
CA HIS A 258 -23.98 14.80 -26.20
C HIS A 258 -25.48 15.20 -26.32
N GLN A 259 -25.77 16.47 -26.49
CA GLN A 259 -27.18 16.95 -26.70
C GLN A 259 -27.59 16.79 -28.19
N VAL A 260 -27.82 15.56 -28.64
CA VAL A 260 -28.05 15.25 -30.07
C VAL A 260 -29.49 15.59 -30.52
N ILE A 261 -30.54 15.35 -29.68
CA ILE A 261 -31.94 15.55 -30.05
C ILE A 261 -32.37 17.01 -29.91
N ALA A 262 -31.89 17.69 -28.90
CA ALA A 262 -32.13 19.10 -28.64
C ALA A 262 -30.81 19.78 -28.31
N PRO A 263 -29.98 20.06 -29.32
CA PRO A 263 -28.62 20.59 -29.10
C PRO A 263 -28.72 21.99 -28.46
N TRP A 264 -27.95 22.16 -27.38
CA TRP A 264 -27.85 23.44 -26.70
C TRP A 264 -26.74 24.29 -27.32
N SER A 265 -27.00 25.58 -27.47
CA SER A 265 -25.96 26.55 -27.75
C SER A 265 -25.13 26.86 -26.51
N MET A 266 -23.91 27.37 -26.70
CA MET A 266 -23.04 27.90 -25.62
C MET A 266 -23.80 28.96 -24.78
N ALA A 267 -24.62 29.81 -25.45
CA ALA A 267 -25.41 30.83 -24.77
C ALA A 267 -26.53 30.23 -23.89
N GLU A 268 -27.19 29.15 -24.31
CA GLU A 268 -28.19 28.43 -23.50
C GLU A 268 -27.55 27.76 -22.29
N TYR A 269 -26.40 27.13 -22.49
CA TYR A 269 -25.63 26.55 -21.40
C TYR A 269 -25.19 27.60 -20.37
N GLY A 270 -24.68 28.75 -20.83
CA GLY A 270 -24.34 29.87 -19.96
C GLY A 270 -25.52 30.39 -19.14
N ARG A 271 -26.72 30.49 -19.75
CA ARG A 271 -27.96 30.86 -19.02
C ARG A 271 -28.41 29.83 -18.01
N ALA A 272 -28.16 28.54 -18.26
CA ALA A 272 -28.50 27.48 -17.32
C ALA A 272 -27.57 27.53 -16.09
N LEU A 273 -26.26 27.79 -16.28
CA LEU A 273 -25.33 28.04 -15.19
C LEU A 273 -25.77 29.18 -14.27
N ASP A 274 -26.32 30.27 -14.83
CA ASP A 274 -26.75 31.43 -14.05
C ASP A 274 -28.01 31.11 -13.16
N ARG A 275 -28.81 30.09 -13.49
CA ARG A 275 -30.04 29.71 -12.75
C ARG A 275 -29.79 28.79 -11.54
N GLY A 276 -28.66 28.08 -11.52
CA GLY A 276 -28.36 27.04 -10.52
C GLY A 276 -27.73 27.52 -9.21
N THR A 277 -27.39 28.80 -9.06
CA THR A 277 -26.43 29.26 -8.04
C THR A 277 -26.96 30.04 -6.85
N ALA A 278 -28.29 30.09 -6.60
CA ALA A 278 -28.83 31.01 -5.58
C ALA A 278 -28.86 30.49 -4.13
N VAL A 279 -28.66 29.20 -3.86
CA VAL A 279 -28.89 28.61 -2.53
C VAL A 279 -27.63 28.23 -1.77
N ASP A 280 -26.55 27.84 -2.41
CA ASP A 280 -25.39 27.23 -1.74
C ASP A 280 -24.21 28.17 -1.42
N ALA A 281 -24.29 29.43 -1.88
CA ALA A 281 -23.18 30.39 -1.71
C ALA A 281 -22.98 30.87 -0.27
N ILE A 282 -24.00 30.81 0.58
CA ILE A 282 -23.99 31.40 1.93
C ILE A 282 -23.43 30.44 2.99
N GLU A 283 -23.67 29.14 2.87
CA GLU A 283 -23.18 28.15 3.86
C GLU A 283 -21.67 27.87 3.76
N LEU A 284 -21.04 28.16 2.64
CA LEU A 284 -19.61 27.88 2.39
C LEU A 284 -18.69 29.04 2.75
N LEU A 285 -19.22 30.23 2.99
CA LEU A 285 -18.44 31.40 3.45
C LEU A 285 -17.98 31.28 4.90
N ASP A 286 -18.68 30.47 5.71
CA ASP A 286 -18.41 30.37 7.15
C ASP A 286 -17.32 29.32 7.52
N GLN A 287 -16.94 28.41 6.61
CA GLN A 287 -15.96 27.34 6.91
C GLN A 287 -14.59 27.50 6.26
N GLY A 288 -14.32 28.59 5.55
CA GLY A 288 -13.18 28.69 4.61
C GLY A 288 -12.18 29.82 4.84
N ALA A 289 -12.10 30.47 6.00
CA ALA A 289 -11.19 31.59 6.23
C ALA A 289 -9.68 31.21 6.25
N GLU A 290 -9.31 29.94 6.21
CA GLU A 290 -7.91 29.51 6.33
C GLU A 290 -7.18 29.12 5.04
N TYR A 291 -7.88 29.00 3.88
CA TYR A 291 -7.20 28.64 2.60
C TYR A 291 -7.65 29.53 1.45
N GLY A 292 -6.84 30.54 1.18
CA GLY A 292 -7.06 31.45 0.05
C GLY A 292 -7.16 30.73 -1.30
N SER A 293 -8.01 31.23 -2.20
CA SER A 293 -8.15 30.98 -3.65
C SER A 293 -8.72 29.63 -4.15
N GLY A 294 -8.96 28.63 -3.31
CA GLY A 294 -9.49 27.34 -3.76
C GLY A 294 -11.01 27.24 -3.87
N HIS A 295 -11.76 28.21 -3.39
CA HIS A 295 -13.23 28.16 -3.27
C HIS A 295 -13.97 28.34 -4.60
N ASP A 296 -13.55 29.30 -5.42
CA ASP A 296 -14.27 29.63 -6.67
C ASP A 296 -14.31 28.49 -7.67
N SER A 297 -13.22 27.73 -7.80
CA SER A 297 -13.15 26.64 -8.81
C SER A 297 -13.98 25.41 -8.44
N ARG A 298 -14.28 25.20 -7.16
CA ARG A 298 -15.11 24.07 -6.70
C ARG A 298 -16.60 24.30 -6.93
N HIS A 299 -17.08 25.53 -6.76
CA HIS A 299 -18.46 25.91 -7.06
C HIS A 299 -18.78 25.85 -8.56
N LEU A 300 -17.83 26.29 -9.38
CA LEU A 300 -17.93 26.28 -10.83
C LEU A 300 -18.01 24.85 -11.38
N ALA A 301 -17.31 23.90 -10.76
CA ALA A 301 -17.42 22.50 -11.13
C ALA A 301 -18.75 21.87 -10.70
N SER A 302 -19.34 22.27 -9.55
CA SER A 302 -20.59 21.67 -9.06
C SER A 302 -21.77 21.97 -9.96
N SER A 303 -22.01 23.21 -10.37
CA SER A 303 -23.09 23.54 -11.29
C SER A 303 -22.97 22.83 -12.64
N THR A 304 -21.79 22.55 -13.10
CA THR A 304 -21.53 21.86 -14.38
C THR A 304 -21.93 20.39 -14.35
N TRP A 305 -21.57 19.64 -13.31
CA TRP A 305 -21.91 18.22 -13.23
C TRP A 305 -23.39 17.98 -12.88
N GLU A 306 -24.01 18.90 -12.14
CA GLU A 306 -25.46 18.85 -11.84
C GLU A 306 -26.29 18.89 -13.11
N LEU A 307 -25.99 19.81 -14.04
CA LEU A 307 -26.63 19.86 -15.35
C LEU A 307 -26.46 18.53 -16.11
N SER A 308 -25.29 17.92 -16.07
CA SER A 308 -25.06 16.64 -16.73
C SER A 308 -25.89 15.51 -16.11
N LEU A 309 -25.97 15.44 -14.77
CA LEU A 309 -26.85 14.46 -14.09
C LEU A 309 -28.30 14.68 -14.31
N ASP A 310 -28.75 15.95 -14.39
CA ASP A 310 -30.15 16.32 -14.71
C ASP A 310 -30.50 15.88 -16.13
N ALA A 311 -29.64 16.09 -17.09
CA ALA A 311 -29.82 15.58 -18.45
C ALA A 311 -29.91 14.05 -18.47
N LEU A 312 -29.02 13.34 -17.77
CA LEU A 312 -29.08 11.88 -17.67
C LEU A 312 -30.40 11.41 -17.04
N ARG A 313 -30.88 12.08 -15.99
CA ARG A 313 -32.20 11.78 -15.37
C ARG A 313 -33.35 12.00 -16.35
N THR A 314 -33.32 13.10 -17.09
CA THR A 314 -34.37 13.43 -18.10
C THR A 314 -34.39 12.39 -19.22
N HIS A 315 -33.22 11.81 -19.57
CA HIS A 315 -33.12 10.72 -20.54
C HIS A 315 -33.37 9.31 -19.96
N GLY A 316 -33.92 9.21 -18.73
CA GLY A 316 -34.29 7.95 -18.10
C GLY A 316 -33.07 7.15 -17.53
N LEU A 317 -31.99 7.84 -17.24
CA LEU A 317 -30.77 7.27 -16.63
C LEU A 317 -30.55 7.82 -15.22
N SER A 318 -31.58 7.81 -14.38
CA SER A 318 -31.53 8.24 -12.97
C SER A 318 -30.45 7.48 -12.16
N GLU A 319 -30.20 6.24 -12.54
CA GLU A 319 -29.20 5.36 -11.89
C GLU A 319 -27.76 5.87 -12.04
N ALA A 320 -27.48 6.73 -13.03
CA ALA A 320 -26.17 7.37 -13.18
C ALA A 320 -25.83 8.24 -11.95
N THR A 321 -26.83 8.91 -11.36
CA THR A 321 -26.66 9.69 -10.14
C THR A 321 -26.30 8.80 -8.95
N ASN A 322 -26.95 7.64 -8.82
CA ASN A 322 -26.64 6.68 -7.76
C ASN A 322 -25.25 6.07 -7.93
N LEU A 323 -24.88 5.73 -9.18
CA LEU A 323 -23.55 5.17 -9.47
C LEU A 323 -22.44 6.16 -9.13
N ILE A 324 -22.54 7.44 -9.53
CA ILE A 324 -21.48 8.40 -9.24
C ILE A 324 -21.38 8.74 -7.75
N ARG A 325 -22.50 8.70 -7.00
CA ARG A 325 -22.52 8.80 -5.54
C ARG A 325 -21.84 7.61 -4.87
N LEU A 326 -22.02 6.40 -5.41
CA LEU A 326 -21.28 5.21 -4.96
C LEU A 326 -19.78 5.37 -5.23
N LEU A 327 -19.40 5.82 -6.43
CA LEU A 327 -17.99 6.10 -6.76
C LEU A 327 -17.38 7.14 -5.82
N ALA A 328 -18.15 8.09 -5.31
CA ALA A 328 -17.68 9.10 -4.36
C ALA A 328 -17.38 8.55 -2.94
N CYS A 329 -17.73 7.29 -2.66
CA CYS A 329 -17.30 6.62 -1.43
C CYS A 329 -15.84 6.20 -1.49
N TRP A 330 -15.26 6.08 -2.68
CA TRP A 330 -13.90 5.60 -2.92
C TRP A 330 -12.93 6.72 -3.32
N SER A 331 -11.68 6.35 -3.55
CA SER A 331 -10.63 7.25 -4.02
C SER A 331 -10.83 7.61 -5.51
N HIS A 332 -10.20 8.71 -5.93
CA HIS A 332 -10.07 9.10 -7.33
C HIS A 332 -9.05 8.28 -8.13
N ASP A 333 -8.39 7.32 -7.48
CA ASP A 333 -7.49 6.39 -8.14
C ASP A 333 -8.25 5.44 -9.08
N PRO A 334 -7.58 4.77 -10.03
CA PRO A 334 -8.23 3.84 -10.94
C PRO A 334 -8.94 2.70 -10.20
N LEU A 335 -10.26 2.66 -10.28
CA LEU A 335 -11.10 1.62 -9.65
C LEU A 335 -11.37 0.50 -10.64
N PRO A 336 -11.07 -0.78 -10.32
CA PRO A 336 -11.34 -1.91 -11.20
C PRO A 336 -12.84 -2.06 -11.49
N LEU A 337 -13.19 -2.21 -12.77
CA LEU A 337 -14.59 -2.32 -13.20
C LEU A 337 -15.29 -3.58 -12.68
N ASN A 338 -14.55 -4.66 -12.42
CA ASN A 338 -15.11 -5.88 -11.86
C ASN A 338 -15.74 -5.67 -10.47
N LEU A 339 -15.29 -4.66 -9.73
CA LEU A 339 -15.91 -4.27 -8.45
C LEU A 339 -17.38 -3.88 -8.61
N LEU A 340 -17.73 -3.22 -9.71
CA LEU A 340 -19.10 -2.79 -10.02
C LEU A 340 -20.02 -3.93 -10.48
N ALA A 341 -19.50 -5.14 -10.66
CA ALA A 341 -20.27 -6.34 -10.98
C ALA A 341 -20.75 -7.12 -9.75
N GLY A 342 -20.29 -6.75 -8.54
CA GLY A 342 -20.65 -7.41 -7.28
C GLY A 342 -22.15 -7.26 -6.92
N GLU A 343 -22.67 -8.25 -6.20
CA GLU A 343 -24.10 -8.28 -5.85
C GLU A 343 -24.55 -7.12 -4.97
N ALA A 344 -23.69 -6.62 -4.12
CA ALA A 344 -23.99 -5.52 -3.21
C ALA A 344 -24.39 -4.21 -3.92
N ILE A 345 -24.11 -4.07 -5.22
CA ILE A 345 -24.50 -2.90 -5.99
C ILE A 345 -26.05 -2.79 -6.12
N ASP A 346 -26.79 -3.91 -6.05
CA ASP A 346 -28.26 -3.92 -6.10
C ASP A 346 -28.91 -3.12 -4.98
N ALA A 347 -28.19 -2.85 -3.88
CA ALA A 347 -28.65 -1.95 -2.81
C ALA A 347 -28.67 -0.47 -3.21
N VAL A 348 -27.98 -0.09 -4.27
CA VAL A 348 -27.81 1.30 -4.74
C VAL A 348 -28.49 1.51 -6.09
N LEU A 349 -28.27 0.59 -7.02
CA LEU A 349 -28.89 0.57 -8.35
C LEU A 349 -28.95 -0.86 -8.89
N PRO A 350 -29.97 -1.22 -9.71
CA PRO A 350 -30.08 -2.56 -10.27
C PRO A 350 -28.87 -2.92 -11.13
N ARG A 351 -28.25 -4.09 -10.92
CA ARG A 351 -27.07 -4.56 -11.69
C ARG A 351 -27.26 -4.48 -13.20
N ALA A 352 -28.45 -4.80 -13.69
CA ALA A 352 -28.78 -4.71 -15.11
C ALA A 352 -28.66 -3.28 -15.68
N ARG A 353 -28.68 -2.25 -14.82
CA ARG A 353 -28.60 -0.83 -15.20
C ARG A 353 -27.22 -0.23 -15.04
N VAL A 354 -26.27 -0.93 -14.38
CA VAL A 354 -24.91 -0.43 -14.08
C VAL A 354 -24.17 -0.04 -15.37
N GLU A 355 -24.20 -0.92 -16.39
CA GLU A 355 -23.52 -0.67 -17.67
C GLU A 355 -24.07 0.57 -18.38
N MET A 356 -25.41 0.76 -18.38
CA MET A 356 -26.02 1.94 -18.99
C MET A 356 -25.72 3.20 -18.18
N ALA A 357 -25.77 3.12 -16.86
CA ALA A 357 -25.42 4.24 -15.98
C ALA A 357 -23.94 4.66 -16.17
N LEU A 358 -23.03 3.69 -16.25
CA LEU A 358 -21.62 3.95 -16.49
C LEU A 358 -21.39 4.59 -17.86
N ARG A 359 -22.04 4.09 -18.92
CA ARG A 359 -21.97 4.71 -20.27
C ARG A 359 -22.45 6.15 -20.24
N GLY A 360 -23.58 6.42 -19.60
CA GLY A 360 -24.04 7.80 -19.44
C GLY A 360 -23.01 8.70 -18.73
N LEU A 361 -22.37 8.22 -17.67
CA LEU A 361 -21.29 8.97 -17.00
C LEU A 361 -20.06 9.18 -17.89
N LEU A 362 -19.70 8.19 -18.71
CA LEU A 362 -18.59 8.29 -19.67
C LEU A 362 -18.92 9.29 -20.78
N ASP A 363 -20.11 9.21 -21.36
CA ASP A 363 -20.57 10.07 -22.45
C ASP A 363 -20.59 11.55 -22.02
N HIS A 364 -20.98 11.82 -20.79
CA HIS A 364 -20.96 13.19 -20.23
C HIS A 364 -19.60 13.59 -19.62
N SER A 365 -18.53 12.83 -19.85
CA SER A 365 -17.17 13.10 -19.33
C SER A 365 -17.08 13.20 -17.79
N LEU A 366 -18.10 12.73 -17.06
CA LEU A 366 -18.10 12.70 -15.58
C LEU A 366 -17.11 11.67 -15.03
N THR A 367 -16.85 10.64 -15.80
CA THR A 367 -15.81 9.64 -15.51
C THR A 367 -15.11 9.21 -16.79
N ARG A 368 -14.05 8.44 -16.71
CA ARG A 368 -13.33 7.94 -17.89
C ARG A 368 -12.77 6.53 -17.65
N LEU A 369 -12.63 5.79 -18.73
CA LEU A 369 -11.96 4.48 -18.70
C LEU A 369 -10.44 4.65 -18.68
N VAL A 370 -9.79 3.84 -17.87
CA VAL A 370 -8.34 3.66 -17.86
C VAL A 370 -8.06 2.32 -18.52
N PRO A 371 -7.32 2.32 -19.66
CA PRO A 371 -6.98 1.07 -20.35
C PRO A 371 -5.94 0.29 -19.55
N GLY A 372 -6.02 -1.03 -19.63
CA GLY A 372 -5.08 -1.96 -18.99
C GLY A 372 -5.79 -3.20 -18.43
N PRO A 373 -5.08 -4.24 -18.07
CA PRO A 373 -5.56 -5.33 -17.23
C PRO A 373 -5.27 -5.02 -15.74
N PRO A 374 -6.31 -4.94 -14.86
CA PRO A 374 -7.73 -4.91 -15.19
C PRO A 374 -8.19 -3.57 -15.78
N ARG A 375 -9.32 -3.57 -16.50
CA ARG A 375 -9.99 -2.34 -16.91
C ARG A 375 -10.46 -1.57 -15.68
N CYS A 376 -10.14 -0.28 -15.61
CA CYS A 376 -10.52 0.58 -14.49
C CYS A 376 -11.38 1.76 -14.96
N VAL A 377 -12.15 2.31 -14.02
CA VAL A 377 -12.79 3.61 -14.14
C VAL A 377 -12.08 4.62 -13.24
N ARG A 378 -11.94 5.84 -13.71
CA ARG A 378 -11.36 6.95 -12.94
C ARG A 378 -12.28 8.16 -13.00
N THR A 379 -12.58 8.71 -11.83
CA THR A 379 -13.34 9.95 -11.67
C THR A 379 -12.44 11.00 -11.03
N HIS A 380 -12.58 12.26 -11.44
CA HIS A 380 -11.72 13.32 -10.91
C HIS A 380 -12.02 13.59 -9.42
N GLY A 381 -10.99 13.74 -8.59
CA GLY A 381 -11.15 13.90 -7.14
C GLY A 381 -12.01 15.09 -6.72
N VAL A 382 -11.88 16.26 -7.40
CA VAL A 382 -12.72 17.44 -7.13
C VAL A 382 -14.19 17.14 -7.37
N LEU A 383 -14.51 16.35 -8.42
CA LEU A 383 -15.87 15.94 -8.73
C LEU A 383 -16.41 14.98 -7.65
N LEU A 384 -15.64 13.96 -7.25
CA LEU A 384 -16.04 13.03 -6.18
C LEU A 384 -16.29 13.75 -4.86
N ASP A 385 -15.44 14.71 -4.49
CA ASP A 385 -15.60 15.50 -3.27
C ASP A 385 -16.82 16.41 -3.32
N SER A 386 -17.14 17.00 -4.48
CA SER A 386 -18.34 17.80 -4.68
C SER A 386 -19.60 16.94 -4.54
N ILE A 387 -19.65 15.79 -5.24
CA ILE A 387 -20.75 14.83 -5.18
C ILE A 387 -20.97 14.30 -3.76
N ALA A 388 -19.88 13.98 -3.06
CA ALA A 388 -19.98 13.49 -1.69
C ALA A 388 -20.63 14.51 -0.74
N ARG A 389 -20.32 15.80 -0.89
CA ARG A 389 -20.94 16.86 -0.10
C ARG A 389 -22.41 17.04 -0.42
N SER A 390 -22.78 16.98 -1.70
CA SER A 390 -24.17 17.11 -2.15
C SER A 390 -25.01 15.84 -1.98
N THR A 391 -24.42 14.73 -1.51
CA THR A 391 -25.15 13.48 -1.29
C THR A 391 -26.10 13.62 -0.10
N PRO A 392 -27.43 13.38 -0.31
CA PRO A 392 -28.43 13.46 0.76
C PRO A 392 -28.13 12.54 1.94
N ALA A 393 -28.44 13.02 3.15
CA ALA A 393 -28.13 12.32 4.40
C ALA A 393 -28.70 10.90 4.47
N ASP A 394 -29.93 10.71 3.99
CA ASP A 394 -30.65 9.43 3.94
C ASP A 394 -29.99 8.38 3.01
N GLN A 395 -29.19 8.82 2.06
CA GLN A 395 -28.48 7.94 1.12
C GLN A 395 -27.09 7.57 1.57
N ARG A 396 -26.50 8.27 2.54
CA ARG A 396 -25.11 8.10 2.95
C ARG A 396 -24.81 6.71 3.52
N ASP A 397 -25.62 6.22 4.47
CA ASP A 397 -25.43 4.88 5.05
C ASP A 397 -25.58 3.75 4.02
N PRO A 398 -26.62 3.69 3.18
CA PRO A 398 -26.71 2.68 2.13
C PRO A 398 -25.53 2.67 1.16
N LEU A 399 -25.03 3.86 0.77
CA LEU A 399 -23.88 3.98 -0.13
C LEU A 399 -22.59 3.46 0.51
N VAL A 400 -22.29 3.88 1.75
CA VAL A 400 -21.09 3.40 2.47
C VAL A 400 -21.15 1.90 2.67
N ARG A 401 -22.31 1.36 3.04
CA ARG A 401 -22.52 -0.07 3.23
C ARG A 401 -22.27 -0.84 1.95
N ALA A 402 -22.89 -0.46 0.85
CA ALA A 402 -22.69 -1.11 -0.44
C ALA A 402 -21.22 -1.02 -0.91
N ALA A 403 -20.59 0.15 -0.73
CA ALA A 403 -19.19 0.34 -1.05
C ALA A 403 -18.25 -0.58 -0.23
N ALA A 404 -18.54 -0.75 1.06
CA ALA A 404 -17.80 -1.64 1.94
C ALA A 404 -18.00 -3.12 1.57
N GLU A 405 -19.22 -3.52 1.24
CA GLU A 405 -19.53 -4.88 0.79
C GLU A 405 -18.79 -5.22 -0.51
N LEU A 406 -18.83 -4.33 -1.49
CA LEU A 406 -18.15 -4.51 -2.78
C LEU A 406 -16.63 -4.63 -2.60
N ILE A 407 -15.98 -3.74 -1.86
CA ILE A 407 -14.54 -3.83 -1.56
C ILE A 407 -14.22 -5.10 -0.75
N GLY A 408 -15.09 -5.46 0.20
CA GLY A 408 -14.93 -6.67 0.99
C GLY A 408 -14.91 -7.97 0.17
N THR A 409 -15.55 -7.99 -1.01
CA THR A 409 -15.53 -9.20 -1.88
C THR A 409 -14.20 -9.42 -2.58
N VAL A 410 -13.40 -8.37 -2.78
CA VAL A 410 -12.12 -8.45 -3.50
C VAL A 410 -10.90 -8.46 -2.57
N LEU A 411 -11.06 -8.05 -1.33
CA LEU A 411 -9.99 -8.16 -0.33
C LEU A 411 -9.92 -9.60 0.22
N PRO A 412 -8.70 -10.15 0.42
CA PRO A 412 -8.52 -11.48 0.97
C PRO A 412 -9.24 -11.66 2.30
N ASP A 413 -9.81 -12.82 2.55
CA ASP A 413 -10.38 -13.15 3.85
C ASP A 413 -9.29 -13.29 4.91
N VAL A 414 -9.54 -12.80 6.13
CA VAL A 414 -8.59 -12.93 7.25
C VAL A 414 -8.34 -14.38 7.66
N THR A 415 -9.28 -15.27 7.39
CA THR A 415 -9.22 -16.70 7.73
C THR A 415 -8.67 -17.57 6.62
N GLN A 416 -8.69 -17.11 5.35
CA GLN A 416 -8.13 -17.84 4.22
C GLN A 416 -6.61 -17.76 4.25
N ALA A 417 -5.98 -18.77 4.81
CA ALA A 417 -4.54 -18.78 5.05
C ALA A 417 -3.69 -18.82 3.77
N TRP A 418 -4.23 -19.13 2.57
CA TRP A 418 -3.42 -19.64 1.46
C TRP A 418 -4.02 -19.40 0.07
N ALA A 419 -4.53 -18.22 -0.23
CA ALA A 419 -4.89 -17.88 -1.62
C ALA A 419 -3.60 -17.73 -2.47
N ARG A 420 -3.51 -18.49 -3.56
CA ARG A 420 -2.34 -18.52 -4.45
C ARG A 420 -2.10 -17.21 -5.20
N GLU A 421 -3.06 -16.31 -5.23
CA GLU A 421 -2.99 -15.03 -5.94
C GLU A 421 -3.69 -13.97 -5.07
N ASP A 422 -2.91 -13.22 -4.31
CA ASP A 422 -3.43 -12.03 -3.64
C ASP A 422 -3.74 -10.96 -4.70
N PRO A 423 -4.91 -10.27 -4.59
CA PRO A 423 -5.20 -9.14 -5.45
C PRO A 423 -4.12 -8.07 -5.29
N PRO A 424 -3.90 -7.22 -6.30
CA PRO A 424 -2.94 -6.13 -6.21
C PRO A 424 -3.36 -5.13 -5.12
N LEU A 425 -2.86 -5.34 -3.90
CA LEU A 425 -3.25 -4.59 -2.69
C LEU A 425 -3.08 -3.08 -2.86
N ALA A 426 -2.04 -2.66 -3.59
CA ALA A 426 -1.81 -1.26 -3.92
C ALA A 426 -2.99 -0.63 -4.67
N GLN A 427 -3.76 -1.42 -5.43
CA GLN A 427 -4.92 -0.93 -6.16
C GLN A 427 -6.13 -0.69 -5.25
N PHE A 428 -6.33 -1.49 -4.20
CA PHE A 428 -7.49 -1.39 -3.30
C PHE A 428 -7.23 -0.55 -2.05
N ALA A 429 -5.98 -0.37 -1.67
CA ALA A 429 -5.61 0.38 -0.48
C ALA A 429 -6.12 1.84 -0.49
N PRO A 430 -5.95 2.66 -1.55
CA PRO A 430 -6.46 4.02 -1.58
C PRO A 430 -7.98 4.08 -1.47
N HIS A 431 -8.70 3.11 -2.07
CA HIS A 431 -10.17 3.03 -2.00
C HIS A 431 -10.65 2.66 -0.58
N THR A 432 -9.98 1.73 0.08
CA THR A 432 -10.30 1.34 1.47
C THR A 432 -10.06 2.51 2.44
N ARG A 433 -8.95 3.25 2.28
CA ARG A 433 -8.68 4.45 3.09
C ARG A 433 -9.67 5.58 2.81
N ALA A 434 -10.06 5.79 1.56
CA ALA A 434 -11.09 6.76 1.21
C ALA A 434 -12.44 6.39 1.83
N LEU A 435 -12.79 5.12 1.85
CA LEU A 435 -14.02 4.62 2.46
C LEU A 435 -14.02 4.85 3.99
N LEU A 436 -12.90 4.61 4.69
CA LEU A 436 -12.74 4.95 6.11
C LEU A 436 -12.97 6.44 6.35
N ARG A 437 -12.34 7.30 5.56
CA ARG A 437 -12.52 8.76 5.66
C ARG A 437 -13.97 9.16 5.42
N ARG A 438 -14.62 8.56 4.42
CA ARG A 438 -16.01 8.85 4.08
C ARG A 438 -16.97 8.44 5.19
N ALA A 439 -16.80 7.24 5.76
CA ALA A 439 -17.54 6.79 6.94
C ALA A 439 -17.32 7.73 8.14
N GLY A 440 -16.10 8.23 8.30
CA GLY A 440 -15.77 9.19 9.36
C GLY A 440 -16.35 10.59 9.15
N GLN A 441 -16.58 11.01 7.89
CA GLN A 441 -17.19 12.30 7.53
C GLN A 441 -18.71 12.27 7.55
N TRP A 442 -19.30 11.14 7.21
CA TRP A 442 -20.74 10.93 7.15
C TRP A 442 -21.24 10.30 8.44
N THR A 443 -21.59 11.13 9.40
CA THR A 443 -22.03 10.70 10.74
C THR A 443 -23.32 9.90 10.74
N GLU A 444 -24.01 9.85 9.63
CA GLU A 444 -25.23 9.06 9.40
C GLU A 444 -24.94 7.57 9.18
N ALA A 445 -23.68 7.19 8.94
CA ALA A 445 -23.30 5.78 8.85
C ALA A 445 -23.55 5.06 10.18
N GLY A 446 -24.45 4.09 10.17
CA GLY A 446 -24.84 3.34 11.36
C GLY A 446 -23.69 2.46 11.90
N PRO A 447 -23.73 2.05 13.19
CA PRO A 447 -22.65 1.25 13.80
C PRO A 447 -22.33 -0.03 13.02
N THR A 448 -23.34 -0.70 12.47
CA THR A 448 -23.14 -1.92 11.66
C THR A 448 -22.38 -1.62 10.36
N THR A 449 -22.69 -0.49 9.71
CA THR A 449 -21.99 -0.04 8.49
C THR A 449 -20.55 0.32 8.81
N VAL A 450 -20.31 1.06 9.89
CA VAL A 450 -18.94 1.41 10.33
C VAL A 450 -18.15 0.17 10.68
N ALA A 451 -18.73 -0.80 11.41
CA ALA A 451 -18.07 -2.07 11.73
C ALA A 451 -17.69 -2.85 10.46
N ARG A 452 -18.50 -2.79 9.40
CA ARG A 452 -18.21 -3.40 8.09
C ARG A 452 -17.04 -2.72 7.38
N VAL A 453 -16.99 -1.38 7.41
CA VAL A 453 -15.84 -0.62 6.90
C VAL A 453 -14.56 -0.97 7.66
N MET A 454 -14.64 -1.11 8.99
CA MET A 454 -13.53 -1.59 9.82
C MET A 454 -13.09 -3.01 9.42
N GLY A 455 -14.04 -3.88 9.06
CA GLY A 455 -13.75 -5.22 8.53
C GLY A 455 -12.94 -5.18 7.22
N CYS A 456 -13.25 -4.25 6.31
CA CYS A 456 -12.46 -4.04 5.08
C CYS A 456 -11.04 -3.57 5.41
N ALA A 457 -10.90 -2.62 6.33
CA ALA A 457 -9.59 -2.15 6.78
C ALA A 457 -8.77 -3.27 7.43
N LEU A 458 -9.39 -4.11 8.27
CA LEU A 458 -8.74 -5.27 8.87
C LEU A 458 -8.22 -6.26 7.81
N ARG A 459 -9.04 -6.59 6.81
CA ARG A 459 -8.62 -7.46 5.69
C ARG A 459 -7.41 -6.88 4.96
N LEU A 460 -7.44 -5.59 4.65
CA LEU A 460 -6.31 -4.91 4.03
C LEU A 460 -5.06 -4.92 4.92
N VAL A 461 -5.20 -4.62 6.22
CA VAL A 461 -4.09 -4.67 7.20
C VAL A 461 -3.46 -6.06 7.25
N VAL A 462 -4.29 -7.11 7.32
CA VAL A 462 -3.82 -8.50 7.34
C VAL A 462 -3.12 -8.84 6.03
N ALA A 463 -3.67 -8.45 4.89
CA ALA A 463 -3.08 -8.72 3.59
C ALA A 463 -1.73 -7.99 3.40
N LEU A 464 -1.64 -6.71 3.79
CA LEU A 464 -0.38 -5.95 3.80
C LEU A 464 0.67 -6.56 4.72
N HIS A 465 0.25 -6.99 5.92
CA HIS A 465 1.14 -7.68 6.85
C HIS A 465 1.67 -9.00 6.27
N ARG A 466 0.81 -9.77 5.58
CA ARG A 466 1.21 -10.99 4.88
C ARG A 466 2.20 -10.70 3.75
N ALA A 467 1.97 -9.64 2.98
CA ALA A 467 2.88 -9.18 1.93
C ALA A 467 4.21 -8.60 2.50
N GLY A 468 4.37 -8.56 3.83
CA GLY A 468 5.56 -8.00 4.49
C GLY A 468 5.61 -6.48 4.50
N ASP A 469 4.57 -5.77 4.07
CA ASP A 469 4.52 -4.30 4.12
C ASP A 469 3.96 -3.81 5.47
N TYR A 470 4.77 -3.97 6.50
CA TYR A 470 4.39 -3.64 7.88
C TYR A 470 4.17 -2.15 8.11
N THR A 471 4.87 -1.30 7.38
CA THR A 471 4.70 0.18 7.46
C THR A 471 3.32 0.59 6.97
N SER A 472 2.92 0.09 5.81
CA SER A 472 1.59 0.36 5.25
C SER A 472 0.49 -0.26 6.11
N ALA A 473 0.69 -1.50 6.61
CA ALA A 473 -0.24 -2.16 7.52
C ALA A 473 -0.46 -1.34 8.80
N LEU A 474 0.61 -0.81 9.41
CA LEU A 474 0.54 0.05 10.59
C LEU A 474 -0.25 1.33 10.30
N SER A 475 0.03 2.00 9.19
CA SER A 475 -0.65 3.24 8.80
C SER A 475 -2.17 3.03 8.62
N VAL A 476 -2.58 1.98 7.90
CA VAL A 476 -4.02 1.67 7.72
C VAL A 476 -4.68 1.30 9.04
N ALA A 477 -4.00 0.53 9.90
CA ALA A 477 -4.53 0.16 11.20
C ALA A 477 -4.75 1.40 12.08
N GLN A 478 -3.84 2.35 12.08
CA GLN A 478 -3.96 3.62 12.83
C GLN A 478 -5.14 4.47 12.33
N ASP A 479 -5.28 4.65 11.00
CA ASP A 479 -6.43 5.35 10.40
C ASP A 479 -7.76 4.68 10.79
N ALA A 480 -7.80 3.34 10.75
CA ALA A 480 -8.99 2.58 11.11
C ALA A 480 -9.31 2.68 12.60
N ILE A 481 -8.33 2.62 13.49
CA ILE A 481 -8.51 2.77 14.94
C ILE A 481 -9.04 4.18 15.27
N GLU A 482 -8.49 5.22 14.67
CA GLU A 482 -8.97 6.59 14.88
C GLU A 482 -10.44 6.72 14.47
N CYS A 483 -10.78 6.27 13.26
CA CYS A 483 -12.15 6.30 12.75
C CYS A 483 -13.09 5.46 13.63
N GLY A 484 -12.72 4.21 13.91
CA GLY A 484 -13.55 3.28 14.69
C GLY A 484 -13.75 3.74 16.13
N THR A 485 -12.69 4.26 16.79
CA THR A 485 -12.79 4.76 18.17
C THR A 485 -13.75 5.94 18.28
N ARG A 486 -13.72 6.84 17.32
CA ARG A 486 -14.61 8.00 17.28
C ARG A 486 -16.08 7.61 17.05
N LEU A 487 -16.35 6.63 16.19
CA LEU A 487 -17.70 6.29 15.75
C LEU A 487 -18.34 5.12 16.52
N LEU A 488 -17.55 4.16 17.00
CA LEU A 488 -18.01 2.95 17.70
C LEU A 488 -17.61 2.90 19.18
N GLY A 489 -16.61 3.70 19.54
CA GLY A 489 -15.97 3.64 20.86
C GLY A 489 -14.76 2.69 20.90
N ALA A 490 -13.84 2.97 21.83
CA ALA A 490 -12.56 2.29 21.94
C ALA A 490 -12.68 0.78 22.26
N ASN A 491 -13.73 0.37 22.94
CA ASN A 491 -13.95 -0.99 23.39
C ASN A 491 -14.82 -1.83 22.42
N HIS A 492 -15.15 -1.29 21.26
CA HIS A 492 -15.92 -2.04 20.26
C HIS A 492 -15.06 -3.17 19.66
N PRO A 493 -15.63 -4.42 19.52
CA PRO A 493 -14.90 -5.57 19.00
C PRO A 493 -14.10 -5.30 17.72
N ALA A 494 -14.69 -4.62 16.73
CA ALA A 494 -14.01 -4.28 15.48
C ALA A 494 -12.77 -3.38 15.69
N VAL A 495 -12.76 -2.52 16.70
CA VAL A 495 -11.61 -1.65 17.03
C VAL A 495 -10.52 -2.45 17.72
N ILE A 496 -10.90 -3.33 18.68
CA ILE A 496 -9.96 -4.18 19.42
C ILE A 496 -9.18 -5.09 18.47
N VAL A 497 -9.87 -5.74 17.53
CA VAL A 497 -9.22 -6.67 16.57
C VAL A 497 -8.24 -5.92 15.63
N VAL A 498 -8.56 -4.69 15.23
CA VAL A 498 -7.59 -3.88 14.44
C VAL A 498 -6.40 -3.45 15.29
N ARG A 499 -6.62 -3.04 16.56
CA ARG A 499 -5.52 -2.74 17.50
C ARG A 499 -4.55 -3.90 17.70
N GLN A 500 -5.04 -5.12 17.72
CA GLN A 500 -4.20 -6.32 17.82
C GLN A 500 -3.17 -6.39 16.68
N ARG A 501 -3.51 -5.93 15.48
CA ARG A 501 -2.59 -5.94 14.32
C ARG A 501 -1.47 -4.89 14.43
N VAL A 502 -1.70 -3.82 15.21
CA VAL A 502 -0.68 -2.78 15.45
C VAL A 502 0.53 -3.35 16.17
N GLY A 503 0.33 -4.11 17.26
CA GLY A 503 1.44 -4.71 18.03
C GLY A 503 2.32 -5.61 17.15
N ARG A 504 1.71 -6.38 16.25
CA ARG A 504 2.45 -7.22 15.28
C ARG A 504 3.27 -6.40 14.30
N ALA A 505 2.68 -5.33 13.74
CA ALA A 505 3.38 -4.47 12.81
C ALA A 505 4.57 -3.76 13.50
N LEU A 506 4.37 -3.26 14.72
CA LEU A 506 5.43 -2.65 15.54
C LEU A 506 6.58 -3.63 15.82
N TYR A 507 6.26 -4.87 16.23
CA TYR A 507 7.27 -5.91 16.43
C TYR A 507 8.10 -6.16 15.17
N ARG A 508 7.45 -6.28 14.01
CA ARG A 508 8.14 -6.48 12.73
C ARG A 508 9.01 -5.29 12.30
N LEU A 509 8.60 -4.09 12.71
CA LEU A 509 9.38 -2.85 12.49
C LEU A 509 10.51 -2.65 13.52
N GLY A 510 10.69 -3.58 14.49
CA GLY A 510 11.72 -3.49 15.51
C GLY A 510 11.43 -2.50 16.64
N ARG A 511 10.17 -2.03 16.77
CA ARG A 511 9.71 -1.11 17.80
C ARG A 511 9.17 -1.93 18.98
N TYR A 512 10.08 -2.59 19.71
CA TYR A 512 9.75 -3.68 20.64
C TYR A 512 9.01 -3.24 21.89
N GLU A 513 9.41 -2.14 22.52
CA GLU A 513 8.75 -1.60 23.71
C GLU A 513 7.33 -1.14 23.40
N GLU A 514 7.14 -0.52 22.22
CA GLU A 514 5.82 -0.11 21.76
C GLU A 514 4.95 -1.33 21.39
N ALA A 515 5.56 -2.37 20.83
CA ALA A 515 4.87 -3.61 20.51
C ALA A 515 4.40 -4.33 21.78
N GLU A 516 5.25 -4.40 22.83
CA GLU A 516 4.89 -4.95 24.13
C GLU A 516 3.71 -4.17 24.74
N ALA A 517 3.82 -2.85 24.85
CA ALA A 517 2.76 -2.02 25.40
C ALA A 517 1.42 -2.19 24.64
N ALA A 518 1.48 -2.22 23.30
CA ALA A 518 0.31 -2.45 22.46
C ALA A 518 -0.31 -3.84 22.71
N HIS A 519 0.53 -4.89 22.75
CA HIS A 519 0.04 -6.27 22.97
C HIS A 519 -0.53 -6.48 24.38
N ARG A 520 0.09 -5.91 25.43
CA ARG A 520 -0.44 -6.01 26.80
C ARG A 520 -1.82 -5.35 26.93
N LEU A 521 -1.96 -4.14 26.35
CA LEU A 521 -3.24 -3.44 26.36
C LEU A 521 -4.32 -4.26 25.63
N VAL A 522 -4.00 -4.72 24.43
CA VAL A 522 -4.96 -5.46 23.59
C VAL A 522 -5.30 -6.83 24.21
N LEU A 523 -4.36 -7.51 24.85
CA LEU A 523 -4.64 -8.78 25.55
C LEU A 523 -5.70 -8.58 26.65
N ALA A 524 -5.61 -7.51 27.43
CA ALA A 524 -6.59 -7.16 28.44
C ALA A 524 -7.96 -6.83 27.80
N ASP A 525 -7.96 -6.04 26.73
CA ASP A 525 -9.18 -5.65 26.00
C ASP A 525 -9.86 -6.87 25.35
N CYS A 526 -9.09 -7.78 24.72
CA CYS A 526 -9.62 -9.03 24.14
C CYS A 526 -10.21 -9.93 25.22
N ALA A 527 -9.52 -10.12 26.34
CA ALA A 527 -10.03 -10.96 27.42
C ALA A 527 -11.34 -10.41 28.02
N ALA A 528 -11.47 -9.08 28.09
CA ALA A 528 -12.67 -8.42 28.57
C ALA A 528 -13.83 -8.48 27.55
N ALA A 529 -13.53 -8.35 26.25
CA ALA A 529 -14.55 -8.28 25.20
C ALA A 529 -15.03 -9.66 24.72
N PHE A 530 -14.12 -10.62 24.58
CA PHE A 530 -14.38 -11.93 23.95
C PHE A 530 -14.29 -13.10 24.93
N GLY A 531 -13.61 -12.93 26.07
CA GLY A 531 -13.30 -13.98 27.03
C GLY A 531 -11.86 -14.48 26.96
N ALA A 532 -11.46 -15.17 28.01
CA ALA A 532 -10.07 -15.58 28.21
C ALA A 532 -9.56 -16.62 27.19
N ASP A 533 -10.43 -17.47 26.69
CA ASP A 533 -10.11 -18.61 25.83
C ASP A 533 -10.58 -18.39 24.38
N ASP A 534 -11.03 -17.17 24.05
CA ASP A 534 -11.41 -16.81 22.69
C ASP A 534 -10.18 -16.77 21.77
N VAL A 535 -10.39 -17.08 20.49
CA VAL A 535 -9.34 -17.17 19.48
C VAL A 535 -8.53 -15.86 19.38
N GLU A 536 -9.20 -14.69 19.47
CA GLU A 536 -8.52 -13.39 19.41
C GLU A 536 -7.71 -13.10 20.67
N THR A 537 -8.18 -13.57 21.85
CA THR A 537 -7.41 -13.46 23.09
C THR A 537 -6.17 -14.34 23.05
N LEU A 538 -6.31 -15.59 22.61
CA LEU A 538 -5.19 -16.52 22.44
C LEU A 538 -4.20 -16.05 21.38
N GLU A 539 -4.68 -15.36 20.35
CA GLU A 539 -3.83 -14.72 19.35
C GLU A 539 -3.03 -13.54 19.92
N SER A 540 -3.61 -12.78 20.86
CA SER A 540 -2.89 -11.72 21.58
C SER A 540 -1.82 -12.30 22.50
N CYS A 541 -2.06 -13.46 23.14
CA CYS A 541 -1.03 -14.19 23.88
C CYS A 541 0.17 -14.54 22.99
N MET A 542 -0.09 -15.04 21.78
CA MET A 542 0.97 -15.38 20.81
C MET A 542 1.78 -14.14 20.39
N GLY A 543 1.10 -13.02 20.13
CA GLY A 543 1.78 -11.77 19.75
C GLY A 543 2.68 -11.24 20.86
N LEU A 544 2.17 -11.22 22.12
CA LEU A 544 2.94 -10.77 23.27
C LEU A 544 4.12 -11.71 23.56
N SER A 545 3.89 -13.03 23.53
CA SER A 545 4.94 -14.02 23.80
C SER A 545 6.16 -13.87 22.86
N ALA A 546 5.90 -13.56 21.59
CA ALA A 546 6.98 -13.37 20.63
C ALA A 546 7.84 -12.14 20.96
N VAL A 547 7.23 -11.01 21.36
CA VAL A 547 7.96 -9.81 21.78
C VAL A 547 8.78 -10.07 23.04
N LEU A 548 8.17 -10.70 24.05
CA LEU A 548 8.82 -10.98 25.33
C LEU A 548 10.00 -11.93 25.18
N PHE A 549 9.85 -12.98 24.39
CA PHE A 549 10.88 -14.00 24.22
C PHE A 549 12.08 -13.48 23.41
N TRP A 550 11.82 -12.89 22.24
CA TRP A 550 12.86 -12.58 21.27
C TRP A 550 13.49 -11.19 21.45
N ALA A 551 12.75 -10.23 21.97
CA ALA A 551 13.20 -8.84 22.02
C ALA A 551 13.55 -8.37 23.44
N LEU A 552 12.83 -8.87 24.46
CA LEU A 552 12.92 -8.34 25.82
C LEU A 552 13.52 -9.33 26.83
N ASP A 553 13.92 -10.52 26.40
CA ASP A 553 14.49 -11.61 27.23
C ASP A 553 13.63 -12.04 28.46
N GLN A 554 12.31 -11.83 28.36
CA GLN A 554 11.32 -12.20 29.39
C GLN A 554 10.76 -13.59 29.10
N LYS A 555 11.62 -14.62 29.15
CA LYS A 555 11.35 -15.96 28.63
C LYS A 555 10.28 -16.73 29.44
N GLU A 556 10.23 -16.58 30.75
CA GLU A 556 9.29 -17.30 31.60
C GLU A 556 7.83 -16.87 31.31
N GLU A 557 7.58 -15.57 31.21
CA GLU A 557 6.25 -15.05 30.88
C GLU A 557 5.87 -15.46 29.44
N ALA A 558 6.82 -15.40 28.49
CA ALA A 558 6.59 -15.80 27.12
C ALA A 558 6.16 -17.28 27.00
N VAL A 559 6.83 -18.19 27.71
CA VAL A 559 6.48 -19.60 27.76
C VAL A 559 5.08 -19.80 28.35
N THR A 560 4.75 -19.11 29.44
CA THR A 560 3.43 -19.18 30.06
C THR A 560 2.31 -18.77 29.09
N LEU A 561 2.53 -17.69 28.34
CA LEU A 561 1.56 -17.19 27.36
C LEU A 561 1.38 -18.14 26.17
N VAL A 562 2.47 -18.71 25.67
CA VAL A 562 2.37 -19.64 24.55
C VAL A 562 1.76 -20.98 24.96
N GLN A 563 2.05 -21.47 26.18
CA GLN A 563 1.37 -22.66 26.74
C GLN A 563 -0.14 -22.45 26.82
N ARG A 564 -0.58 -21.33 27.38
CA ARG A 564 -2.00 -20.98 27.42
C ARG A 564 -2.63 -20.96 26.01
N ALA A 565 -1.90 -20.42 25.01
CA ALA A 565 -2.38 -20.40 23.63
C ALA A 565 -2.48 -21.81 23.03
N VAL A 566 -1.54 -22.72 23.33
CA VAL A 566 -1.58 -24.13 22.91
C VAL A 566 -2.79 -24.86 23.52
N GLU A 567 -2.97 -24.73 24.81
CA GLU A 567 -4.08 -25.37 25.54
C GLU A 567 -5.44 -24.88 25.02
N GLY A 568 -5.64 -23.55 24.97
CA GLY A 568 -6.90 -22.98 24.54
C GLY A 568 -7.22 -23.28 23.06
N ARG A 569 -6.22 -23.20 22.17
CA ARG A 569 -6.41 -23.53 20.75
C ARG A 569 -6.63 -25.04 20.54
N THR A 570 -5.99 -25.90 21.32
CA THR A 570 -6.23 -27.33 21.24
C THR A 570 -7.69 -27.66 21.65
N ALA A 571 -8.19 -27.00 22.69
CA ALA A 571 -9.56 -27.20 23.15
C ALA A 571 -10.61 -26.65 22.17
N THR A 572 -10.34 -25.50 21.53
CA THR A 572 -11.31 -24.80 20.66
C THR A 572 -11.23 -25.18 19.18
N LEU A 573 -10.03 -25.42 18.66
CA LEU A 573 -9.78 -25.67 17.24
C LEU A 573 -9.32 -27.10 16.93
N GLY A 574 -8.85 -27.83 17.96
CA GLY A 574 -8.22 -29.15 17.82
C GLY A 574 -6.70 -29.08 17.62
N GLY A 575 -6.01 -30.17 17.95
CA GLY A 575 -4.53 -30.26 17.95
C GLY A 575 -3.87 -30.18 16.56
N ALA A 576 -4.61 -30.56 15.50
CA ALA A 576 -4.13 -30.55 14.13
C ALA A 576 -4.46 -29.24 13.36
N HIS A 577 -5.15 -28.30 14.00
CA HIS A 577 -5.47 -27.03 13.35
C HIS A 577 -4.19 -26.21 13.09
N PRO A 578 -4.02 -25.56 11.92
CA PRO A 578 -2.80 -24.80 11.58
C PRO A 578 -2.36 -23.81 12.66
N SER A 579 -3.30 -23.07 13.27
CA SER A 579 -3.00 -22.11 14.35
C SER A 579 -2.54 -22.81 15.64
N THR A 580 -3.01 -24.03 15.94
CA THR A 580 -2.56 -24.83 17.08
C THR A 580 -1.15 -25.38 16.81
N LEU A 581 -0.91 -25.91 15.61
CA LEU A 581 0.40 -26.40 15.20
C LEU A 581 1.46 -25.30 15.28
N LEU A 582 1.12 -24.07 14.87
CA LEU A 582 2.02 -22.92 14.99
C LEU A 582 2.31 -22.58 16.47
N ALA A 583 1.30 -22.60 17.34
CA ALA A 583 1.52 -22.35 18.77
C ALA A 583 2.42 -23.44 19.39
N ARG A 584 2.22 -24.72 19.04
CA ARG A 584 3.10 -25.83 19.45
C ARG A 584 4.53 -25.67 18.92
N ALA A 585 4.71 -25.17 17.70
CA ALA A 585 6.03 -24.88 17.13
C ALA A 585 6.78 -23.80 17.92
N ASN A 586 6.08 -22.73 18.31
CA ASN A 586 6.67 -21.68 19.15
C ASN A 586 6.97 -22.19 20.57
N LEU A 587 6.10 -23.02 21.15
CA LEU A 587 6.36 -23.62 22.45
C LEU A 587 7.59 -24.52 22.41
N LEU A 588 7.73 -25.36 21.38
CA LEU A 588 8.92 -26.19 21.18
C LEU A 588 10.19 -25.33 21.17
N GLU A 589 10.19 -24.24 20.41
CA GLU A 589 11.32 -23.33 20.30
C GLU A 589 11.64 -22.62 21.62
N TYR A 590 10.63 -22.14 22.36
CA TYR A 590 10.84 -21.40 23.61
C TYR A 590 11.31 -22.32 24.77
N THR A 591 10.94 -23.59 24.75
CA THR A 591 11.31 -24.56 25.79
C THR A 591 12.64 -25.26 25.55
N VAL A 592 13.21 -25.17 24.34
CA VAL A 592 14.49 -25.79 23.96
C VAL A 592 15.65 -25.40 24.88
N ALA A 593 15.65 -24.18 25.38
CA ALA A 593 16.70 -23.70 26.28
C ALA A 593 16.60 -24.28 27.71
N GLN A 594 15.51 -24.96 28.04
CA GLN A 594 15.26 -25.46 29.40
C GLN A 594 15.40 -26.98 29.51
N GLU A 595 14.76 -27.77 28.68
CA GLU A 595 14.97 -29.24 28.58
C GLU A 595 14.27 -29.74 27.29
N LEU A 596 15.03 -30.35 26.39
CA LEU A 596 14.49 -30.87 25.14
C LEU A 596 13.80 -32.20 25.37
N ASP A 597 12.49 -32.26 25.17
CA ASP A 597 11.82 -33.53 24.96
C ASP A 597 12.16 -34.02 23.52
N PRO A 598 12.97 -35.06 23.38
CA PRO A 598 13.43 -35.51 22.05
C PRO A 598 12.27 -36.10 21.21
N THR A 599 11.10 -36.33 21.79
CA THR A 599 9.94 -36.91 21.08
C THR A 599 9.00 -35.83 20.54
N ALA A 600 8.94 -34.66 21.16
CA ALA A 600 8.01 -33.57 20.80
C ALA A 600 8.22 -33.01 19.38
N GLY A 601 9.47 -32.89 18.94
CA GLY A 601 9.82 -32.38 17.60
C GLY A 601 9.36 -33.30 16.46
N PRO A 602 9.72 -34.60 16.46
CA PRO A 602 9.29 -35.57 15.46
C PRO A 602 7.77 -35.72 15.36
N GLU A 603 7.07 -35.76 16.52
CA GLU A 603 5.60 -35.85 16.55
C GLU A 603 4.95 -34.63 15.94
N LEU A 604 5.38 -33.42 16.36
CA LEU A 604 4.85 -32.17 15.81
C LEU A 604 5.11 -32.07 14.29
N LEU A 605 6.28 -32.49 13.83
CA LEU A 605 6.62 -32.50 12.42
C LEU A 605 5.74 -33.48 11.62
N ALA A 606 5.47 -34.66 12.18
CA ALA A 606 4.55 -35.63 11.57
C ALA A 606 3.12 -35.06 11.50
N ASP A 607 2.64 -34.45 12.58
CA ASP A 607 1.33 -33.77 12.62
C ASP A 607 1.24 -32.67 11.54
N CYS A 608 2.24 -31.82 11.42
CA CYS A 608 2.29 -30.75 10.40
C CYS A 608 2.30 -31.32 8.98
N ARG A 609 3.14 -32.33 8.71
CA ARG A 609 3.19 -33.00 7.38
C ARG A 609 1.86 -33.62 7.01
N SER A 610 1.16 -34.20 7.97
CA SER A 610 -0.18 -34.80 7.78
C SER A 610 -1.28 -33.76 7.57
N ALA A 611 -1.28 -32.70 8.37
CA ALA A 611 -2.35 -31.71 8.39
C ALA A 611 -2.27 -30.70 7.24
N VAL A 612 -1.06 -30.21 6.91
CA VAL A 612 -0.86 -29.11 5.95
C VAL A 612 0.10 -29.45 4.81
N GLY A 613 0.83 -30.57 4.90
CA GLY A 613 1.76 -31.03 3.88
C GLY A 613 3.24 -30.65 4.12
N PRO A 614 4.19 -31.37 3.47
CA PRO A 614 5.63 -31.22 3.75
C PRO A 614 6.25 -29.90 3.28
N GLY A 615 5.68 -29.28 2.23
CA GLY A 615 6.18 -27.98 1.72
C GLY A 615 5.47 -26.77 2.29
N HIS A 616 4.56 -27.00 3.24
CA HIS A 616 3.80 -25.92 3.83
C HIS A 616 4.67 -25.06 4.75
N PRO A 617 4.55 -23.73 4.75
CA PRO A 617 5.36 -22.84 5.60
C PRO A 617 5.36 -23.19 7.10
N ILE A 618 4.26 -23.67 7.65
CA ILE A 618 4.23 -24.14 9.06
C ILE A 618 5.15 -25.36 9.23
N THR A 619 5.09 -26.32 8.32
CA THR A 619 5.96 -27.50 8.36
C THR A 619 7.42 -27.09 8.25
N LEU A 620 7.76 -26.21 7.29
CA LEU A 620 9.12 -25.69 7.13
C LEU A 620 9.60 -24.93 8.37
N ALA A 621 8.74 -24.15 9.03
CA ALA A 621 9.09 -23.48 10.26
C ALA A 621 9.37 -24.46 11.39
N VAL A 622 8.54 -25.51 11.55
CA VAL A 622 8.77 -26.58 12.54
C VAL A 622 10.08 -27.30 12.26
N GLU A 623 10.39 -27.61 10.99
CA GLU A 623 11.67 -28.24 10.61
C GLU A 623 12.87 -27.39 11.02
N LEU A 624 12.79 -26.07 10.76
CA LEU A 624 13.86 -25.16 11.11
C LEU A 624 14.04 -25.02 12.63
N ASN A 625 12.93 -24.83 13.35
CA ASN A 625 12.93 -24.68 14.81
C ASN A 625 13.41 -25.96 15.50
N TYR A 626 12.99 -27.12 15.02
CA TYR A 626 13.45 -28.41 15.55
C TYR A 626 14.94 -28.66 15.26
N ALA A 627 15.40 -28.33 14.04
CA ALA A 627 16.82 -28.43 13.72
C ALA A 627 17.68 -27.48 14.58
N PHE A 628 17.19 -26.25 14.83
CA PHE A 628 17.83 -25.33 15.77
C PHE A 628 17.90 -25.92 17.18
N ALA A 629 16.78 -26.46 17.66
CA ALA A 629 16.69 -27.13 18.94
C ALA A 629 17.75 -28.23 19.10
N LEU A 630 17.87 -29.09 18.10
CA LEU A 630 18.85 -30.16 18.07
C LEU A 630 20.29 -29.64 18.11
N ILE A 631 20.59 -28.56 17.38
CA ILE A 631 21.94 -27.98 17.38
C ILE A 631 22.31 -27.42 18.76
N VAL A 632 21.40 -26.64 19.36
CA VAL A 632 21.65 -26.05 20.68
C VAL A 632 21.86 -27.10 21.76
N SER A 633 21.15 -28.24 21.65
CA SER A 633 21.26 -29.38 22.60
C SER A 633 22.37 -30.36 22.27
N GLY A 634 23.26 -30.04 21.32
CA GLY A 634 24.42 -30.89 21.01
C GLY A 634 24.13 -32.10 20.10
N HIS A 635 22.96 -32.09 19.42
CA HIS A 635 22.53 -33.20 18.56
C HIS A 635 22.67 -32.88 17.06
N GLN A 636 23.79 -32.25 16.65
CA GLN A 636 24.05 -31.77 15.29
C GLN A 636 23.93 -32.86 14.22
N ARG A 637 24.31 -34.11 14.57
CA ARG A 637 24.20 -35.27 13.66
C ARG A 637 22.73 -35.56 13.27
N GLN A 638 21.79 -35.25 14.14
CA GLN A 638 20.35 -35.41 13.86
C GLN A 638 19.79 -34.19 13.12
N ALA A 639 20.31 -32.99 13.39
CA ALA A 639 19.89 -31.77 12.72
C ALA A 639 20.32 -31.72 11.24
N LEU A 640 21.50 -32.26 10.90
CA LEU A 640 22.09 -32.14 9.55
C LEU A 640 21.18 -32.69 8.45
N PRO A 641 20.61 -33.91 8.50
CA PRO A 641 19.70 -34.40 7.45
C PRO A 641 18.44 -33.53 7.33
N LEU A 642 17.85 -33.06 8.44
CA LEU A 642 16.68 -32.17 8.41
C LEU A 642 17.00 -30.87 7.66
N LEU A 643 18.16 -30.25 7.92
CA LEU A 643 18.56 -29.02 7.27
C LEU A 643 18.89 -29.21 5.79
N ARG A 644 19.52 -30.35 5.43
CA ARG A 644 19.78 -30.67 4.02
C ARG A 644 18.50 -30.84 3.20
N ASP A 645 17.44 -31.36 3.81
CA ASP A 645 16.13 -31.49 3.16
C ASP A 645 15.36 -30.16 3.18
N ALA A 646 15.43 -29.40 4.27
CA ALA A 646 14.74 -28.15 4.47
C ALA A 646 15.25 -27.03 3.52
N VAL A 647 16.58 -26.86 3.36
CA VAL A 647 17.16 -25.78 2.55
C VAL A 647 16.57 -25.72 1.13
N PRO A 648 16.58 -26.80 0.31
CA PRO A 648 15.96 -26.77 -0.99
C PRO A 648 14.44 -26.52 -0.97
N ALA A 649 13.78 -26.92 0.12
CA ALA A 649 12.34 -26.66 0.28
C ALA A 649 12.07 -25.17 0.56
N PHE A 650 12.90 -24.52 1.38
CA PHE A 650 12.87 -23.07 1.58
C PHE A 650 13.17 -22.30 0.29
N GLU A 651 14.18 -22.71 -0.50
CA GLU A 651 14.50 -22.09 -1.79
C GLU A 651 13.32 -22.15 -2.76
N ARG A 652 12.61 -23.29 -2.83
CA ARG A 652 11.41 -23.44 -3.67
C ARG A 652 10.23 -22.62 -3.18
N ALA A 653 10.05 -22.55 -1.85
CA ALA A 653 8.90 -21.87 -1.25
C ALA A 653 9.04 -20.35 -1.23
N TYR A 654 10.25 -19.84 -1.02
CA TYR A 654 10.51 -18.43 -0.74
C TYR A 654 11.51 -17.78 -1.69
N GLY A 655 12.26 -18.54 -2.44
CA GLY A 655 13.40 -18.08 -3.24
C GLY A 655 14.74 -18.08 -2.47
N PRO A 656 15.88 -18.06 -3.21
CA PRO A 656 17.23 -18.21 -2.63
C PRO A 656 17.65 -17.05 -1.74
N ASP A 657 17.22 -15.84 -2.06
CA ASP A 657 17.63 -14.61 -1.34
C ASP A 657 16.67 -14.22 -0.19
N HIS A 658 15.64 -15.02 0.05
CA HIS A 658 14.66 -14.72 1.10
C HIS A 658 15.26 -14.87 2.50
N PRO A 659 14.95 -14.00 3.49
CA PRO A 659 15.51 -14.05 4.83
C PRO A 659 15.41 -15.43 5.53
N LYS A 660 14.30 -16.15 5.34
CA LYS A 660 14.11 -17.50 5.89
C LYS A 660 15.02 -18.53 5.25
N THR A 661 15.18 -18.46 3.94
CA THR A 661 16.10 -19.33 3.21
C THR A 661 17.53 -19.11 3.69
N LEU A 662 17.92 -17.84 3.86
CA LEU A 662 19.24 -17.48 4.39
C LEU A 662 19.42 -17.89 5.86
N ALA A 663 18.35 -17.92 6.66
CA ALA A 663 18.39 -18.48 8.02
C ALA A 663 18.64 -20.00 8.01
N ALA A 664 17.96 -20.73 7.12
CA ALA A 664 18.18 -22.17 6.96
C ALA A 664 19.62 -22.50 6.54
N HIS A 665 20.18 -21.76 5.58
CA HIS A 665 21.61 -21.87 5.21
C HIS A 665 22.55 -21.55 6.37
N SER A 666 22.22 -20.54 7.19
CA SER A 666 23.04 -20.19 8.36
C SER A 666 23.07 -21.33 9.40
N LEU A 667 21.92 -21.97 9.65
CA LEU A 667 21.83 -23.14 10.53
C LEU A 667 22.57 -24.34 9.95
N LEU A 668 22.47 -24.57 8.66
CA LEU A 668 23.20 -25.63 7.98
C LEU A 668 24.72 -25.40 8.10
N SER A 669 25.20 -24.19 7.87
CA SER A 669 26.60 -23.81 8.07
C SER A 669 27.08 -24.07 9.51
N ARG A 670 26.22 -23.77 10.50
CA ARG A 670 26.51 -24.01 11.90
C ARG A 670 26.62 -25.51 12.20
N ALA A 671 25.62 -26.30 11.80
CA ALA A 671 25.63 -27.76 12.02
C ALA A 671 26.86 -28.45 11.36
N LEU A 672 27.21 -28.04 10.13
CA LEU A 672 28.36 -28.55 9.41
C LEU A 672 29.68 -28.21 10.13
N GLY A 673 29.85 -26.96 10.58
CA GLY A 673 31.06 -26.53 11.29
C GLY A 673 31.26 -27.27 12.62
N GLU A 674 30.18 -27.43 13.41
CA GLU A 674 30.22 -28.16 14.68
C GLU A 674 30.47 -29.68 14.51
N LEU A 675 30.29 -30.20 13.29
CA LEU A 675 30.58 -31.60 12.93
C LEU A 675 31.96 -31.77 12.25
N GLY A 676 32.78 -30.70 12.11
CA GLY A 676 34.08 -30.74 11.47
C GLY A 676 34.01 -30.73 9.92
N LEU A 677 32.88 -30.51 9.30
CA LEU A 677 32.72 -30.44 7.85
C LEU A 677 32.99 -29.00 7.36
N HIS A 678 34.22 -28.52 7.59
CA HIS A 678 34.60 -27.12 7.50
C HIS A 678 34.44 -26.52 6.08
N GLU A 679 34.79 -27.28 5.02
CA GLU A 679 34.65 -26.78 3.63
C GLU A 679 33.18 -26.48 3.27
N GLU A 680 32.28 -27.41 3.58
CA GLU A 680 30.85 -27.21 3.35
C GLU A 680 30.31 -26.07 4.22
N ALA A 681 30.74 -25.97 5.48
CA ALA A 681 30.34 -24.92 6.39
C ALA A 681 30.74 -23.52 5.90
N VAL A 682 31.95 -23.37 5.38
CA VAL A 682 32.45 -22.12 4.78
C VAL A 682 31.64 -21.76 3.54
N ALA A 683 31.39 -22.71 2.64
CA ALA A 683 30.60 -22.46 1.43
C ALA A 683 29.19 -21.93 1.75
N GLN A 684 28.53 -22.52 2.76
CA GLN A 684 27.20 -22.05 3.21
C GLN A 684 27.29 -20.65 3.86
N ALA A 685 28.32 -20.38 4.65
CA ALA A 685 28.51 -19.06 5.27
C ALA A 685 28.82 -17.97 4.23
N GLU A 686 29.61 -18.28 3.19
CA GLU A 686 29.88 -17.37 2.06
C GLU A 686 28.60 -17.00 1.33
N LEU A 687 27.79 -18.00 0.95
CA LEU A 687 26.50 -17.79 0.32
C LEU A 687 25.61 -16.82 1.12
N VAL A 688 25.51 -17.05 2.44
CA VAL A 688 24.69 -16.20 3.31
C VAL A 688 25.25 -14.78 3.40
N ALA A 689 26.56 -14.64 3.58
CA ALA A 689 27.20 -13.32 3.71
C ALA A 689 27.04 -12.50 2.43
N ASP A 690 27.29 -13.11 1.27
CA ASP A 690 27.14 -12.45 -0.03
C ASP A 690 25.68 -12.09 -0.34
N ALA A 691 24.74 -12.99 -0.06
CA ALA A 691 23.32 -12.73 -0.25
C ALA A 691 22.84 -11.60 0.67
N ARG A 692 23.21 -11.62 1.96
CA ARG A 692 22.82 -10.53 2.89
C ARG A 692 23.48 -9.21 2.52
N ALA A 693 24.73 -9.18 2.10
CA ALA A 693 25.36 -7.95 1.62
C ALA A 693 24.63 -7.36 0.40
N ARG A 694 24.21 -8.21 -0.52
CA ARG A 694 23.43 -7.80 -1.70
C ARG A 694 22.01 -7.31 -1.34
N VAL A 695 21.29 -8.07 -0.50
CA VAL A 695 19.87 -7.85 -0.19
C VAL A 695 19.68 -6.73 0.83
N LEU A 696 20.45 -6.75 1.92
CA LEU A 696 20.28 -5.83 3.05
C LEU A 696 21.23 -4.62 2.97
N GLY A 697 22.32 -4.74 2.23
CA GLY A 697 23.42 -3.79 2.19
C GLY A 697 24.59 -4.15 3.13
N PRO A 698 25.79 -3.60 2.86
CA PRO A 698 27.01 -3.93 3.61
C PRO A 698 26.98 -3.49 5.07
N GLU A 699 26.29 -2.37 5.36
CA GLU A 699 26.24 -1.78 6.72
C GLU A 699 25.17 -2.40 7.62
N HIS A 700 24.34 -3.32 7.08
CA HIS A 700 23.27 -3.91 7.88
C HIS A 700 23.83 -4.85 8.98
N PRO A 701 23.30 -4.82 10.22
CA PRO A 701 23.79 -5.65 11.32
C PRO A 701 23.87 -7.15 11.00
N TRP A 702 22.89 -7.67 10.28
CA TRP A 702 22.90 -9.09 9.87
C TRP A 702 23.98 -9.41 8.83
N THR A 703 24.31 -8.46 7.98
CA THR A 703 25.44 -8.61 7.04
C THR A 703 26.75 -8.64 7.81
N ALA A 704 26.97 -7.70 8.74
CA ALA A 704 28.12 -7.66 9.60
C ALA A 704 28.27 -8.95 10.42
N TRP A 705 27.16 -9.45 10.98
CA TRP A 705 27.13 -10.71 11.71
C TRP A 705 27.51 -11.90 10.82
N SER A 706 26.97 -12.00 9.59
CA SER A 706 27.31 -13.08 8.66
C SER A 706 28.78 -13.07 8.25
N LEU A 707 29.34 -11.88 8.01
CA LEU A 707 30.78 -11.72 7.72
C LEU A 707 31.63 -12.14 8.89
N LYS A 708 31.23 -11.83 10.13
CA LYS A 708 31.92 -12.30 11.33
C LYS A 708 31.90 -13.84 11.42
N ARG A 709 30.74 -14.46 11.20
CA ARG A 709 30.58 -15.93 11.20
C ARG A 709 31.43 -16.60 10.11
N LEU A 710 31.41 -16.04 8.91
CA LEU A 710 32.26 -16.51 7.82
C LEU A 710 33.77 -16.49 8.22
N ALA A 711 34.19 -15.39 8.84
CA ALA A 711 35.58 -15.28 9.31
C ALA A 711 35.92 -16.32 10.39
N GLU A 712 35.01 -16.63 11.28
CA GLU A 712 35.14 -17.67 12.29
C GLU A 712 35.26 -19.06 11.64
N ARG A 713 34.35 -19.44 10.73
CA ARG A 713 34.40 -20.71 9.99
C ARG A 713 35.67 -20.89 9.19
N ARG A 714 36.18 -19.83 8.55
CA ARG A 714 37.44 -19.86 7.82
C ARG A 714 38.66 -20.06 8.75
N ARG A 715 38.60 -19.61 10.02
CA ARG A 715 39.65 -19.87 11.02
C ARG A 715 39.61 -21.32 11.49
N GLU A 716 38.44 -21.86 11.81
CA GLU A 716 38.23 -23.24 12.24
C GLU A 716 38.79 -24.23 11.21
N GLY A 717 38.50 -24.02 9.90
CA GLY A 717 39.05 -24.86 8.83
C GLY A 717 40.57 -24.75 8.59
N ARG A 718 41.26 -23.76 9.20
CA ARG A 718 42.73 -23.60 9.08
C ARG A 718 43.48 -24.18 10.26
N THR A 719 42.81 -24.53 11.35
CA THR A 719 43.43 -24.97 12.60
C THR A 719 43.50 -26.50 12.77
N GLU A 720 42.89 -27.26 11.84
CA GLU A 720 43.14 -28.71 11.78
C GLU A 720 44.27 -29.03 10.79
N PRO A 721 45.31 -29.80 11.26
CA PRO A 721 46.45 -30.18 10.42
C PRO A 721 46.11 -31.27 9.41
#